data_01763a032ef5adcab32264baed8652af
#
_entry.id   01763a032ef5adcab32264baed8652af
#
_cell.length_a   1.000
_cell.length_b   1.000
_cell.length_c   1.000
_cell.angle_alpha   90.00
_cell.angle_beta   90.00
_cell.angle_gamma   90.00
#
_symmetry.space_group_name_H-M   'P 1'
#
loop_
_entity.id
_entity.type
_entity.pdbx_description
1 polymer ?
#
loop_
_entity_poly.entity_id
_entity_poly.type
_entity_poly.pdbx_seq_one_letter_code
_entity_poly.pdbx_strand_id
1 'polypeptide(L)'
;MREIVLNAVELAIDEAVVVDAAGREQRAVVTLDEAAERARLDFAETLATGRGRLRIAFRGTLNDKLRGFYRSVYKDPSGATRTLAATQFEATDARRAFPCWDEPAFKAVFAVTLAIDPVLTAVSNTRVVAETREGDRKVLRFADTITMSTYLVAFVVGELEHTQPTPVGATPVSVWCVPGKRRLAAFGQEVAVASLRYFEDYYGLPYPGDKLDLLAIPDFAAGAMENLGAITFRETALLVDEKAASHAELQRVADVVAHENAHMWFGDLVTMSWWNGIWLNEAFATFMEMLAVDDWKPEWQRWVAFGVSRAAALSVDGLHSTRPIEFPVRAPREADAMFDVLTYEKGASVLRMLEQYLGAELFREGVRDYLRTHAFGNADTGDLWAALGRASRQPIPAVMDNWIFAPGYPLVSVAVEGGQLVVRQQRFTYLPEPLRWYGAAAPASPPAPARWQVPVQLRITAGGRGTVDRLLLAEDETRRPLPAGFESVVVNEGGHGFYRVRYDGDLRMRLLGRLPRLAAIERFNLVNDAWAVTAAGLMPVTDYLDLTTRFREERDKNVWSALLGSLAALNRLVRPADRPGLEALGRDRAAPTLATLGWTPRPGEDELTRQLRGDLVRALGTLGNDPEVQARAAELYAAHERGAEVDPNVLPALIAVVAHAGDEARYEIFLQRFRTAATPQEEQRYLYALTAFRQPSLVEHTLARTINGEIRTQDAPFVVRSMLLLVHSRGQAWEFVKKQWDTMDRLYPKHGLRRMAEGVIGLATPEWEADVHRFFQERKIDLGGKTLEQYLEQLRVAVALRERESAALSTYLASP
;
A
#
# COMPACT_ATOMS: atom_id res chain seq x y z
N MET A 1 38.67 -9.69 -21.81
CA MET A 1 38.27 -10.41 -20.59
C MET A 1 38.18 -11.90 -20.86
N ARG A 2 38.29 -12.74 -19.82
CA ARG A 2 38.10 -14.20 -19.97
C ARG A 2 36.90 -14.70 -19.18
N GLU A 3 36.13 -13.79 -18.64
CA GLU A 3 35.03 -14.09 -17.75
C GLU A 3 33.83 -13.20 -18.10
N ILE A 4 32.61 -13.79 -18.07
CA ILE A 4 31.33 -13.06 -18.03
C ILE A 4 30.59 -13.52 -16.77
N VAL A 5 30.09 -12.57 -16.00
CA VAL A 5 29.26 -12.84 -14.80
C VAL A 5 27.85 -12.35 -15.06
N LEU A 6 26.87 -13.23 -14.84
CA LEU A 6 25.43 -12.95 -14.93
C LEU A 6 24.77 -13.25 -13.59
N ASN A 7 23.58 -12.68 -13.37
CA ASN A 7 22.72 -13.12 -12.30
C ASN A 7 21.95 -14.37 -12.76
N ALA A 8 21.92 -15.39 -11.92
CA ALA A 8 21.16 -16.62 -12.13
C ALA A 8 21.02 -17.37 -10.78
N VAL A 9 19.85 -17.84 -10.47
CA VAL A 9 19.55 -18.64 -9.27
C VAL A 9 18.41 -19.60 -9.57
N GLU A 10 18.46 -20.80 -8.98
CA GLU A 10 17.46 -21.86 -9.20
C GLU A 10 17.38 -22.31 -10.68
N LEU A 11 18.44 -22.08 -11.46
CA LEU A 11 18.55 -22.46 -12.86
C LEU A 11 19.67 -23.47 -13.07
N ALA A 12 19.46 -24.45 -13.96
CA ALA A 12 20.52 -25.32 -14.48
C ALA A 12 20.96 -24.79 -15.86
N ILE A 13 22.20 -24.40 -16.01
CA ILE A 13 22.77 -23.92 -17.27
C ILE A 13 23.45 -25.12 -17.93
N ASP A 14 22.90 -25.60 -19.05
CA ASP A 14 23.36 -26.76 -19.78
C ASP A 14 24.53 -26.42 -20.71
N GLU A 15 24.52 -25.21 -21.29
CA GLU A 15 25.53 -24.73 -22.22
C GLU A 15 25.61 -23.20 -22.23
N ALA A 16 26.80 -22.66 -22.38
CA ALA A 16 27.03 -21.26 -22.67
C ALA A 16 28.13 -21.11 -23.72
N VAL A 17 27.81 -20.43 -24.81
CA VAL A 17 28.72 -20.23 -25.95
C VAL A 17 28.73 -18.76 -26.35
N VAL A 18 29.91 -18.17 -26.44
CA VAL A 18 30.09 -16.84 -27.02
C VAL A 18 30.47 -16.96 -28.50
N VAL A 19 29.86 -16.14 -29.36
CA VAL A 19 30.19 -15.99 -30.76
C VAL A 19 30.68 -14.56 -30.96
N ASP A 20 31.93 -14.38 -31.38
CA ASP A 20 32.52 -13.06 -31.61
C ASP A 20 32.05 -12.44 -32.94
N ALA A 21 32.47 -11.21 -33.21
CA ALA A 21 32.16 -10.52 -34.46
C ALA A 21 32.72 -11.18 -35.75
N ALA A 22 33.74 -12.03 -35.60
CA ALA A 22 34.32 -12.84 -36.70
C ALA A 22 33.63 -14.21 -36.88
N GLY A 23 32.64 -14.53 -36.06
CA GLY A 23 31.94 -15.81 -36.06
C GLY A 23 32.64 -16.94 -35.32
N ARG A 24 33.73 -16.68 -34.59
CA ARG A 24 34.42 -17.70 -33.79
C ARG A 24 33.65 -18.00 -32.51
N GLU A 25 33.48 -19.31 -32.26
CA GLU A 25 32.74 -19.79 -31.09
C GLU A 25 33.72 -20.20 -29.99
N GLN A 26 33.41 -19.83 -28.73
CA GLN A 26 34.05 -20.36 -27.55
C GLN A 26 33.00 -20.83 -26.57
N ARG A 27 33.14 -22.07 -26.08
CA ARG A 27 32.31 -22.61 -25.01
C ARG A 27 32.88 -22.20 -23.66
N ALA A 28 31.98 -21.74 -22.75
CA ALA A 28 32.34 -21.41 -21.38
C ALA A 28 32.38 -22.65 -20.47
N VAL A 29 33.22 -22.58 -19.45
CA VAL A 29 33.04 -23.39 -18.24
C VAL A 29 32.11 -22.60 -17.31
N VAL A 30 30.98 -23.20 -16.93
CA VAL A 30 29.95 -22.55 -16.14
C VAL A 30 30.13 -22.92 -14.66
N THR A 31 30.18 -21.92 -13.80
CA THR A 31 30.18 -22.08 -12.34
C THR A 31 28.99 -21.30 -11.74
N LEU A 32 28.13 -22.00 -11.01
CA LEU A 32 26.99 -21.37 -10.32
C LEU A 32 27.35 -21.10 -8.86
N ASP A 33 27.10 -19.86 -8.42
CA ASP A 33 27.18 -19.43 -7.03
C ASP A 33 25.77 -19.05 -6.57
N GLU A 34 25.07 -20.01 -5.96
CA GLU A 34 23.70 -19.82 -5.51
C GLU A 34 23.59 -18.81 -4.36
N ALA A 35 24.62 -18.71 -3.52
CA ALA A 35 24.61 -17.78 -2.39
C ALA A 35 24.73 -16.32 -2.84
N ALA A 36 25.50 -16.08 -3.93
CA ALA A 36 25.61 -14.78 -4.57
C ALA A 36 24.59 -14.56 -5.69
N GLU A 37 23.77 -15.57 -6.02
CA GLU A 37 22.80 -15.57 -7.14
C GLU A 37 23.46 -15.25 -8.48
N ARG A 38 24.62 -15.90 -8.79
CA ARG A 38 25.45 -15.60 -9.94
C ARG A 38 25.84 -16.85 -10.72
N ALA A 39 25.94 -16.70 -12.04
CA ALA A 39 26.58 -17.63 -12.96
C ALA A 39 27.85 -16.98 -13.52
N ARG A 40 28.98 -17.61 -13.31
CA ARG A 40 30.27 -17.24 -13.90
C ARG A 40 30.56 -18.13 -15.11
N LEU A 41 30.89 -17.49 -16.23
CA LEU A 41 31.20 -18.11 -17.52
C LEU A 41 32.66 -17.83 -17.81
N ASP A 42 33.53 -18.85 -17.64
CA ASP A 42 34.97 -18.76 -17.86
C ASP A 42 35.32 -19.27 -19.26
N PHE A 43 36.08 -18.50 -20.04
CA PHE A 43 36.47 -18.81 -21.40
C PHE A 43 37.98 -19.12 -21.48
N ALA A 44 38.35 -20.11 -22.30
CA ALA A 44 39.74 -20.54 -22.48
C ALA A 44 40.63 -19.41 -23.06
N GLU A 45 40.10 -18.64 -24.00
CA GLU A 45 40.77 -17.53 -24.62
C GLU A 45 40.17 -16.19 -24.24
N THR A 46 40.97 -15.13 -24.36
CA THR A 46 40.50 -13.78 -24.13
C THR A 46 39.45 -13.39 -25.17
N LEU A 47 38.28 -12.97 -24.70
CA LEU A 47 37.23 -12.43 -25.54
C LEU A 47 37.68 -11.08 -26.09
N ALA A 48 37.57 -10.92 -27.41
CA ALA A 48 37.88 -9.65 -28.07
C ALA A 48 36.89 -8.55 -27.68
N THR A 49 37.38 -7.31 -27.67
CA THR A 49 36.50 -6.13 -27.51
C THR A 49 35.67 -5.97 -28.78
N GLY A 50 34.36 -5.77 -28.62
CA GLY A 50 33.46 -5.57 -29.76
C GLY A 50 32.10 -6.23 -29.53
N ARG A 51 31.30 -6.30 -30.60
CA ARG A 51 29.99 -6.99 -30.55
C ARG A 51 30.21 -8.50 -30.57
N GLY A 52 29.47 -9.20 -29.76
CA GLY A 52 29.40 -10.65 -29.72
C GLY A 52 27.98 -11.13 -29.41
N ARG A 53 27.74 -12.43 -29.55
CA ARG A 53 26.49 -13.09 -29.16
C ARG A 53 26.81 -14.13 -28.11
N LEU A 54 26.16 -14.02 -26.95
CA LEU A 54 26.18 -15.05 -25.93
C LEU A 54 24.92 -15.92 -26.07
N ARG A 55 25.09 -17.21 -26.31
CA ARG A 55 24.01 -18.20 -26.36
C ARG A 55 24.07 -19.05 -25.09
N ILE A 56 22.98 -19.16 -24.38
CA ILE A 56 22.88 -19.94 -23.15
C ILE A 56 21.67 -20.87 -23.28
N ALA A 57 21.90 -22.17 -23.07
CA ALA A 57 20.86 -23.17 -22.90
C ALA A 57 20.70 -23.45 -21.40
N PHE A 58 19.49 -23.34 -20.90
CA PHE A 58 19.21 -23.48 -19.47
C PHE A 58 17.84 -24.06 -19.22
N ARG A 59 17.62 -24.55 -18.00
CA ARG A 59 16.35 -25.06 -17.48
C ARG A 59 16.07 -24.50 -16.10
N GLY A 60 14.79 -24.29 -15.77
CA GLY A 60 14.33 -23.86 -14.45
C GLY A 60 13.09 -24.67 -14.04
N THR A 61 12.71 -24.53 -12.78
CA THR A 61 11.51 -25.14 -12.22
C THR A 61 10.40 -24.10 -12.14
N LEU A 62 9.21 -24.44 -12.66
CA LEU A 62 8.02 -23.60 -12.48
C LEU A 62 7.55 -23.73 -11.04
N ASN A 63 7.99 -22.79 -10.19
CA ASN A 63 7.80 -22.82 -8.75
C ASN A 63 6.36 -22.42 -8.34
N ASP A 64 6.05 -22.44 -7.04
CA ASP A 64 4.78 -22.02 -6.43
C ASP A 64 4.96 -20.91 -5.38
N LYS A 65 6.03 -20.10 -5.51
CA LYS A 65 6.41 -19.06 -4.53
C LYS A 65 5.96 -17.66 -4.92
N LEU A 66 5.18 -17.53 -6.01
CA LEU A 66 4.63 -16.28 -6.54
C LEU A 66 5.72 -15.25 -6.89
N ARG A 67 6.87 -15.75 -7.37
CA ARG A 67 8.01 -14.95 -7.83
C ARG A 67 8.83 -15.67 -8.90
N GLY A 68 9.57 -14.93 -9.70
CA GLY A 68 10.25 -15.48 -10.88
C GLY A 68 9.23 -15.97 -11.91
N PHE A 69 9.45 -17.12 -12.50
CA PHE A 69 8.47 -17.79 -13.34
C PHE A 69 7.79 -18.88 -12.52
N TYR A 70 6.48 -18.72 -12.25
CA TYR A 70 5.75 -19.52 -11.29
C TYR A 70 4.41 -20.03 -11.83
N ARG A 71 3.86 -21.05 -11.17
CA ARG A 71 2.52 -21.57 -11.44
C ARG A 71 1.49 -20.93 -10.52
N SER A 72 0.37 -20.50 -11.11
CA SER A 72 -0.85 -20.10 -10.42
C SER A 72 -1.95 -21.12 -10.67
N VAL A 73 -2.74 -21.42 -9.65
CA VAL A 73 -3.75 -22.47 -9.69
C VAL A 73 -5.14 -21.89 -9.48
N TYR A 74 -6.10 -22.32 -10.30
CA TYR A 74 -7.48 -21.87 -10.18
C TYR A 74 -8.45 -23.01 -10.48
N LYS A 75 -9.73 -22.78 -10.18
CA LYS A 75 -10.81 -23.67 -10.59
C LYS A 75 -11.54 -23.08 -11.79
N ASP A 76 -11.69 -23.86 -12.84
CA ASP A 76 -12.48 -23.46 -14.00
C ASP A 76 -13.99 -23.52 -13.68
N PRO A 77 -14.87 -23.04 -14.58
CA PRO A 77 -16.32 -23.06 -14.36
C PRO A 77 -16.91 -24.45 -14.13
N SER A 78 -16.21 -25.52 -14.52
CA SER A 78 -16.64 -26.92 -14.25
C SER A 78 -16.21 -27.40 -12.86
N GLY A 79 -15.41 -26.61 -12.14
CA GLY A 79 -14.80 -26.97 -10.85
C GLY A 79 -13.48 -27.74 -10.98
N ALA A 80 -12.99 -28.00 -12.20
CA ALA A 80 -11.69 -28.65 -12.41
C ALA A 80 -10.54 -27.71 -12.07
N THR A 81 -9.49 -28.28 -11.44
CA THR A 81 -8.28 -27.53 -11.14
C THR A 81 -7.48 -27.32 -12.41
N ARG A 82 -7.10 -26.07 -12.67
CA ARG A 82 -6.30 -25.62 -13.79
C ARG A 82 -5.05 -24.87 -13.31
N THR A 83 -4.07 -24.82 -14.17
CA THR A 83 -2.82 -24.13 -13.88
C THR A 83 -2.50 -23.16 -15.01
N LEU A 84 -2.06 -21.95 -14.66
CA LEU A 84 -1.40 -21.03 -15.57
C LEU A 84 0.03 -20.76 -15.07
N ALA A 85 0.90 -20.36 -15.99
CA ALA A 85 2.25 -19.90 -15.68
C ALA A 85 2.29 -18.37 -15.80
N ALA A 86 2.88 -17.70 -14.81
CA ALA A 86 3.01 -16.24 -14.78
C ALA A 86 4.39 -15.83 -14.28
N THR A 87 4.80 -14.61 -14.63
CA THR A 87 6.05 -14.01 -14.15
C THR A 87 5.78 -12.96 -13.09
N GLN A 88 6.72 -12.83 -12.12
CA GLN A 88 6.87 -11.70 -11.21
C GLN A 88 8.36 -11.48 -10.96
N PHE A 89 8.92 -10.43 -11.54
CA PHE A 89 10.38 -10.23 -11.56
C PHE A 89 10.89 -9.12 -10.66
N GLU A 90 10.08 -8.15 -10.32
CA GLU A 90 10.47 -7.10 -9.39
C GLU A 90 10.61 -7.64 -7.94
N ALA A 91 11.68 -7.27 -7.21
CA ALA A 91 12.77 -6.40 -7.66
C ALA A 91 13.82 -7.14 -8.50
N THR A 92 14.27 -8.35 -8.11
CA THR A 92 15.48 -9.03 -8.65
C THR A 92 15.21 -10.51 -8.93
N ASP A 93 14.03 -10.85 -9.45
CA ASP A 93 13.61 -12.23 -9.69
C ASP A 93 13.57 -12.63 -11.18
N ALA A 94 13.98 -11.75 -12.13
CA ALA A 94 14.18 -12.14 -13.52
C ALA A 94 15.27 -13.22 -13.65
N ARG A 95 16.31 -13.17 -12.81
CA ARG A 95 17.39 -14.16 -12.67
C ARG A 95 16.93 -15.57 -12.31
N ARG A 96 15.66 -15.73 -11.86
CA ARG A 96 15.03 -17.04 -11.59
C ARG A 96 14.33 -17.61 -12.80
N ALA A 97 14.14 -16.81 -13.84
CA ALA A 97 13.51 -17.22 -15.08
C ALA A 97 14.53 -17.40 -16.22
N PHE A 98 15.54 -16.54 -16.28
CA PHE A 98 16.63 -16.62 -17.28
C PHE A 98 17.90 -15.94 -16.76
N PRO A 99 19.11 -16.41 -17.17
CA PRO A 99 20.36 -15.74 -16.84
C PRO A 99 20.43 -14.36 -17.49
N CYS A 100 20.71 -13.30 -16.72
CA CYS A 100 20.72 -11.92 -17.21
C CYS A 100 21.59 -11.00 -16.33
N TRP A 101 21.83 -9.78 -16.75
CA TRP A 101 22.24 -8.69 -15.89
C TRP A 101 20.99 -8.07 -15.27
N ASP A 102 20.63 -8.56 -14.09
CA ASP A 102 19.36 -8.24 -13.41
C ASP A 102 19.50 -7.00 -12.53
N GLU A 103 19.75 -5.88 -13.19
CA GLU A 103 19.93 -4.56 -12.59
C GLU A 103 19.15 -3.51 -13.39
N PRO A 104 18.50 -2.51 -12.75
CA PRO A 104 17.62 -1.55 -13.43
C PRO A 104 18.32 -0.76 -14.55
N ALA A 105 19.62 -0.46 -14.39
CA ALA A 105 20.39 0.31 -15.35
C ALA A 105 20.83 -0.48 -16.58
N PHE A 106 20.76 -1.81 -16.55
CA PHE A 106 21.10 -2.66 -17.70
C PHE A 106 19.88 -2.86 -18.61
N LYS A 107 19.41 -1.76 -19.19
CA LYS A 107 18.29 -1.81 -20.13
C LYS A 107 18.68 -2.49 -21.45
N ALA A 108 17.73 -3.25 -22.00
CA ALA A 108 17.87 -3.93 -23.29
C ALA A 108 16.54 -3.98 -24.05
N VAL A 109 16.61 -4.31 -25.33
CA VAL A 109 15.45 -4.72 -26.13
C VAL A 109 15.27 -6.23 -25.96
N PHE A 110 14.08 -6.67 -25.62
CA PHE A 110 13.75 -8.07 -25.42
C PHE A 110 12.90 -8.58 -26.59
N ALA A 111 13.36 -9.68 -27.22
CA ALA A 111 12.64 -10.41 -28.24
C ALA A 111 12.16 -11.74 -27.64
N VAL A 112 10.89 -11.84 -27.29
CA VAL A 112 10.31 -13.01 -26.63
C VAL A 112 9.74 -13.97 -27.68
N THR A 113 10.02 -15.27 -27.53
CA THR A 113 9.37 -16.36 -28.29
C THR A 113 8.98 -17.46 -27.32
N LEU A 114 7.72 -17.86 -27.33
CA LEU A 114 7.19 -18.90 -26.46
C LEU A 114 6.68 -20.09 -27.27
N ALA A 115 7.21 -21.28 -26.96
CA ALA A 115 6.72 -22.54 -27.51
C ALA A 115 5.84 -23.24 -26.45
N ILE A 116 4.54 -23.29 -26.70
CA ILE A 116 3.52 -23.71 -25.73
C ILE A 116 2.64 -24.83 -26.26
N ASP A 117 1.82 -25.42 -25.40
CA ASP A 117 0.76 -26.34 -25.82
C ASP A 117 -0.20 -25.60 -26.78
N PRO A 118 -0.62 -26.20 -27.90
CA PRO A 118 -1.48 -25.57 -28.90
C PRO A 118 -2.82 -25.03 -28.36
N VAL A 119 -3.34 -25.62 -27.30
CA VAL A 119 -4.63 -25.20 -26.69
C VAL A 119 -4.50 -23.99 -25.78
N LEU A 120 -3.28 -23.64 -25.36
CA LEU A 120 -3.04 -22.51 -24.44
C LEU A 120 -2.89 -21.19 -25.20
N THR A 121 -3.11 -20.12 -24.49
CA THR A 121 -2.84 -18.74 -24.92
C THR A 121 -1.62 -18.21 -24.16
N ALA A 122 -0.84 -17.36 -24.83
CA ALA A 122 0.25 -16.63 -24.18
C ALA A 122 0.12 -15.11 -24.42
N VAL A 123 0.43 -14.34 -23.40
CA VAL A 123 0.53 -12.88 -23.43
C VAL A 123 1.91 -12.49 -22.94
N SER A 124 2.54 -11.48 -23.60
CA SER A 124 3.82 -10.90 -23.18
C SER A 124 3.76 -9.38 -23.30
N ASN A 125 4.87 -8.68 -23.09
CA ASN A 125 4.97 -7.22 -23.10
C ASN A 125 4.45 -6.57 -24.40
N THR A 126 4.60 -7.24 -25.55
CA THR A 126 4.26 -6.73 -26.87
C THR A 126 3.26 -7.65 -27.59
N ARG A 127 2.75 -7.19 -28.73
CA ARG A 127 1.83 -7.99 -29.55
C ARG A 127 2.52 -9.19 -30.20
N VAL A 128 1.76 -10.25 -30.48
CA VAL A 128 2.21 -11.37 -31.30
C VAL A 128 2.40 -10.90 -32.75
N VAL A 129 3.56 -11.17 -33.34
CA VAL A 129 3.89 -10.84 -34.73
C VAL A 129 3.96 -12.08 -35.64
N ALA A 130 4.14 -13.27 -35.06
CA ALA A 130 4.08 -14.51 -35.82
C ALA A 130 3.61 -15.66 -34.92
N GLU A 131 2.81 -16.54 -35.52
CA GLU A 131 2.40 -17.81 -34.92
C GLU A 131 2.74 -18.92 -35.90
N THR A 132 3.48 -19.91 -35.44
CA THR A 132 3.85 -21.08 -36.22
C THR A 132 3.64 -22.35 -35.41
N ARG A 133 3.72 -23.50 -36.07
CA ARG A 133 3.65 -24.81 -35.42
C ARG A 133 4.96 -25.55 -35.62
N GLU A 134 5.57 -25.97 -34.54
CA GLU A 134 6.78 -26.78 -34.55
C GLU A 134 6.52 -28.09 -33.78
N GLY A 135 6.38 -29.19 -34.56
CA GLY A 135 5.98 -30.48 -33.99
C GLY A 135 4.57 -30.41 -33.34
N ASP A 136 4.51 -30.73 -32.06
CA ASP A 136 3.32 -30.68 -31.21
C ASP A 136 3.12 -29.34 -30.49
N ARG A 137 4.02 -28.37 -30.69
CA ARG A 137 3.99 -27.04 -30.02
C ARG A 137 3.48 -25.95 -30.95
N LYS A 138 2.76 -25.00 -30.37
CA LYS A 138 2.47 -23.68 -30.92
C LYS A 138 3.60 -22.72 -30.52
N VAL A 139 4.21 -22.06 -31.49
CA VAL A 139 5.30 -21.11 -31.27
C VAL A 139 4.80 -19.71 -31.57
N LEU A 140 4.80 -18.86 -30.55
CA LEU A 140 4.40 -17.46 -30.62
C LEU A 140 5.65 -16.58 -30.54
N ARG A 141 5.87 -15.78 -31.57
CA ARG A 141 6.89 -14.72 -31.57
C ARG A 141 6.21 -13.39 -31.29
N PHE A 142 6.71 -12.69 -30.31
CA PHE A 142 6.26 -11.33 -29.97
C PHE A 142 7.13 -10.29 -30.67
N ALA A 143 6.61 -9.05 -30.83
CA ALA A 143 7.41 -7.93 -31.31
C ALA A 143 8.54 -7.63 -30.32
N ASP A 144 9.58 -6.98 -30.80
CA ASP A 144 10.65 -6.51 -29.94
C ASP A 144 10.10 -5.41 -28.98
N THR A 145 10.53 -5.41 -27.72
CA THR A 145 10.17 -4.38 -26.75
C THR A 145 10.88 -3.07 -27.05
N ILE A 146 10.47 -1.99 -26.39
CA ILE A 146 11.33 -0.82 -26.23
C ILE A 146 12.56 -1.20 -25.39
N THR A 147 13.55 -0.30 -25.32
CA THR A 147 14.68 -0.46 -24.40
C THR A 147 14.17 -0.32 -22.95
N MET A 148 14.18 -1.41 -22.19
CA MET A 148 13.62 -1.48 -20.82
C MET A 148 14.46 -2.36 -19.90
N SER A 149 14.21 -2.30 -18.59
CA SER A 149 14.88 -3.10 -17.57
C SER A 149 14.36 -4.55 -17.52
N THR A 150 15.17 -5.47 -17.01
CA THR A 150 14.82 -6.91 -16.91
C THR A 150 13.58 -7.17 -16.05
N TYR A 151 13.40 -6.40 -14.97
CA TYR A 151 12.30 -6.61 -14.04
C TYR A 151 10.91 -6.36 -14.66
N LEU A 152 10.84 -5.64 -15.79
CA LEU A 152 9.62 -5.34 -16.53
C LEU A 152 9.23 -6.42 -17.56
N VAL A 153 10.08 -7.41 -17.78
CA VAL A 153 9.77 -8.50 -18.71
C VAL A 153 8.67 -9.37 -18.12
N ALA A 154 7.63 -9.65 -18.91
CA ALA A 154 6.51 -10.46 -18.46
C ALA A 154 6.04 -11.43 -19.54
N PHE A 155 5.60 -12.62 -19.12
CA PHE A 155 4.82 -13.53 -19.93
C PHE A 155 3.90 -14.39 -19.07
N VAL A 156 2.68 -14.59 -19.58
CA VAL A 156 1.66 -15.41 -18.94
C VAL A 156 1.18 -16.43 -19.94
N VAL A 157 1.09 -17.71 -19.53
CA VAL A 157 0.67 -18.82 -20.38
C VAL A 157 -0.42 -19.61 -19.66
N GLY A 158 -1.57 -19.80 -20.32
CA GLY A 158 -2.69 -20.53 -19.75
C GLY A 158 -3.93 -20.52 -20.62
N GLU A 159 -5.03 -21.04 -20.10
CA GLU A 159 -6.34 -20.80 -20.68
C GLU A 159 -6.81 -19.41 -20.27
N LEU A 160 -6.91 -18.47 -21.21
CA LEU A 160 -7.23 -17.07 -20.97
C LEU A 160 -8.33 -16.60 -21.91
N GLU A 161 -9.16 -15.70 -21.41
CA GLU A 161 -10.10 -14.90 -22.19
C GLU A 161 -9.85 -13.41 -21.97
N HIS A 162 -10.29 -12.57 -22.90
CA HIS A 162 -10.08 -11.13 -22.80
C HIS A 162 -11.31 -10.31 -23.22
N THR A 163 -11.34 -9.06 -22.81
CA THR A 163 -12.35 -8.08 -23.25
C THR A 163 -12.07 -7.66 -24.71
N GLN A 164 -13.08 -7.06 -25.35
CA GLN A 164 -12.83 -6.35 -26.61
C GLN A 164 -11.91 -5.18 -26.35
N PRO A 165 -10.84 -5.00 -27.16
CA PRO A 165 -9.93 -3.89 -26.99
C PRO A 165 -10.63 -2.53 -27.16
N THR A 166 -10.37 -1.60 -26.22
CA THR A 166 -10.81 -0.21 -26.33
C THR A 166 -9.60 0.66 -26.70
N PRO A 167 -9.62 1.43 -27.79
CA PRO A 167 -8.46 2.21 -28.20
C PRO A 167 -8.31 3.51 -27.39
N VAL A 168 -7.07 3.83 -27.01
CA VAL A 168 -6.63 5.16 -26.59
C VAL A 168 -5.58 5.61 -27.60
N GLY A 169 -5.92 6.58 -28.46
CA GLY A 169 -5.08 6.88 -29.62
C GLY A 169 -4.86 5.64 -30.49
N ALA A 170 -3.61 5.22 -30.65
CA ALA A 170 -3.21 4.00 -31.37
C ALA A 170 -3.09 2.77 -30.45
N THR A 171 -3.20 2.94 -29.14
CA THR A 171 -2.97 1.88 -28.14
C THR A 171 -4.24 1.11 -27.85
N PRO A 172 -4.34 -0.19 -28.19
CA PRO A 172 -5.45 -1.04 -27.74
C PRO A 172 -5.29 -1.38 -26.26
N VAL A 173 -6.35 -1.18 -25.49
CA VAL A 173 -6.42 -1.51 -24.05
C VAL A 173 -7.36 -2.69 -23.84
N SER A 174 -6.88 -3.77 -23.23
CA SER A 174 -7.66 -4.99 -22.97
C SER A 174 -7.43 -5.50 -21.55
N VAL A 175 -8.43 -6.21 -21.01
CA VAL A 175 -8.29 -6.96 -19.76
C VAL A 175 -8.35 -8.45 -20.05
N TRP A 176 -7.39 -9.20 -19.51
CA TRP A 176 -7.26 -10.64 -19.63
C TRP A 176 -7.54 -11.32 -18.29
N CYS A 177 -8.23 -12.44 -18.31
CA CYS A 177 -8.54 -13.20 -17.11
C CYS A 177 -8.70 -14.70 -17.43
N VAL A 178 -8.80 -15.53 -16.41
CA VAL A 178 -9.16 -16.95 -16.57
C VAL A 178 -10.60 -17.09 -17.03
N PRO A 179 -10.97 -18.19 -17.72
CA PRO A 179 -12.31 -18.40 -18.26
C PRO A 179 -13.43 -18.23 -17.22
N GLY A 180 -14.52 -17.55 -17.62
CA GLY A 180 -15.71 -17.31 -16.82
C GLY A 180 -15.71 -16.01 -16.02
N LYS A 181 -14.61 -15.24 -16.01
CA LYS A 181 -14.47 -13.97 -15.24
C LYS A 181 -14.53 -12.71 -16.09
N ARG A 182 -14.56 -12.80 -17.41
CA ARG A 182 -14.54 -11.63 -18.33
C ARG A 182 -15.61 -10.58 -18.02
N ARG A 183 -16.80 -11.00 -17.52
CA ARG A 183 -17.87 -10.08 -17.15
C ARG A 183 -17.47 -9.09 -16.02
N LEU A 184 -16.46 -9.41 -15.22
CA LEU A 184 -15.97 -8.60 -14.10
C LEU A 184 -14.89 -7.59 -14.53
N ALA A 185 -14.49 -7.60 -15.80
CA ALA A 185 -13.35 -6.83 -16.30
C ALA A 185 -13.70 -5.41 -16.76
N ALA A 186 -14.98 -5.09 -16.93
CA ALA A 186 -15.45 -3.87 -17.58
C ALA A 186 -14.98 -2.61 -16.85
N PHE A 187 -15.15 -2.56 -15.55
CA PHE A 187 -14.76 -1.40 -14.73
C PHE A 187 -13.23 -1.18 -14.74
N GLY A 188 -12.43 -2.24 -14.58
CA GLY A 188 -10.97 -2.12 -14.67
C GLY A 188 -10.49 -1.60 -16.02
N GLN A 189 -11.14 -2.02 -17.13
CA GLN A 189 -10.85 -1.51 -18.47
C GLN A 189 -11.26 -0.03 -18.62
N GLU A 190 -12.41 0.38 -18.09
CA GLU A 190 -12.83 1.77 -18.11
C GLU A 190 -11.82 2.68 -17.40
N VAL A 191 -11.38 2.29 -16.21
CA VAL A 191 -10.34 3.02 -15.46
C VAL A 191 -9.04 3.08 -16.24
N ALA A 192 -8.60 1.96 -16.82
CA ALA A 192 -7.35 1.91 -17.59
C ALA A 192 -7.39 2.88 -18.79
N VAL A 193 -8.51 2.95 -19.50
CA VAL A 193 -8.72 3.89 -20.61
C VAL A 193 -8.72 5.35 -20.12
N ALA A 194 -9.41 5.63 -19.01
CA ALA A 194 -9.51 6.99 -18.46
C ALA A 194 -8.14 7.47 -17.97
N SER A 195 -7.45 6.68 -17.15
CA SER A 195 -6.14 7.05 -16.61
C SER A 195 -5.05 7.14 -17.68
N LEU A 196 -5.06 6.25 -18.68
CA LEU A 196 -4.09 6.33 -19.78
C LEU A 196 -4.23 7.66 -20.57
N ARG A 197 -5.47 8.07 -20.87
CA ARG A 197 -5.73 9.38 -21.52
C ARG A 197 -5.27 10.55 -20.67
N TYR A 198 -5.57 10.50 -19.37
CA TYR A 198 -5.15 11.52 -18.42
C TYR A 198 -3.62 11.67 -18.41
N PHE A 199 -2.88 10.55 -18.35
CA PHE A 199 -1.43 10.58 -18.29
C PHE A 199 -0.77 11.04 -19.60
N GLU A 200 -1.27 10.61 -20.76
CA GLU A 200 -0.78 11.12 -22.04
C GLU A 200 -0.91 12.67 -22.13
N ASP A 201 -2.04 13.22 -21.64
CA ASP A 201 -2.22 14.68 -21.59
C ASP A 201 -1.33 15.31 -20.53
N TYR A 202 -1.33 14.77 -19.32
CA TYR A 202 -0.57 15.35 -18.19
C TYR A 202 0.92 15.42 -18.51
N TYR A 203 1.52 14.33 -19.01
CA TYR A 203 2.94 14.27 -19.35
C TYR A 203 3.28 14.91 -20.70
N GLY A 204 2.32 15.01 -21.60
CA GLY A 204 2.54 15.48 -22.98
C GLY A 204 3.46 14.56 -23.77
N LEU A 205 3.41 13.27 -23.46
CA LEU A 205 4.15 12.18 -24.11
C LEU A 205 3.19 11.01 -24.33
N PRO A 206 3.18 10.40 -25.54
CA PRO A 206 2.35 9.23 -25.79
C PRO A 206 2.82 8.04 -24.95
N TYR A 207 1.92 7.10 -24.76
CA TYR A 207 2.24 5.80 -24.18
C TYR A 207 3.37 5.10 -24.97
N PRO A 208 4.42 4.58 -24.30
CA PRO A 208 5.59 4.08 -25.03
C PRO A 208 5.44 2.66 -25.62
N GLY A 209 4.40 1.92 -25.25
CA GLY A 209 4.16 0.54 -25.71
C GLY A 209 3.27 0.45 -26.96
N ASP A 210 3.14 -0.76 -27.52
CA ASP A 210 2.32 -1.05 -28.69
C ASP A 210 0.91 -1.57 -28.34
N LYS A 211 0.65 -1.88 -27.10
CA LYS A 211 -0.61 -2.30 -26.49
C LYS A 211 -0.58 -2.12 -24.99
N LEU A 212 -1.73 -2.14 -24.34
CA LEU A 212 -1.85 -2.15 -22.90
C LEU A 212 -2.80 -3.28 -22.49
N ASP A 213 -2.25 -4.41 -22.06
CA ASP A 213 -2.98 -5.54 -21.52
C ASP A 213 -2.89 -5.55 -19.98
N LEU A 214 -4.03 -5.68 -19.32
CA LEU A 214 -4.15 -5.84 -17.88
C LEU A 214 -4.54 -7.29 -17.61
N LEU A 215 -3.74 -8.04 -16.86
CA LEU A 215 -3.90 -9.48 -16.67
C LEU A 215 -4.26 -9.80 -15.21
N ALA A 216 -5.46 -10.32 -14.97
CA ALA A 216 -5.90 -10.78 -13.66
C ALA A 216 -5.36 -12.19 -13.38
N ILE A 217 -4.45 -12.29 -12.42
CA ILE A 217 -3.78 -13.54 -12.04
C ILE A 217 -4.41 -14.09 -10.75
N PRO A 218 -4.88 -15.34 -10.72
CA PRO A 218 -5.53 -15.93 -9.55
C PRO A 218 -4.67 -15.98 -8.30
N ASP A 219 -3.38 -16.32 -8.42
CA ASP A 219 -2.41 -16.29 -7.33
C ASP A 219 -1.34 -15.24 -7.65
N PHE A 220 -1.38 -14.11 -6.92
CA PHE A 220 -0.48 -12.99 -7.08
C PHE A 220 -0.15 -12.36 -5.71
N ALA A 221 1.13 -12.25 -5.38
CA ALA A 221 1.57 -11.86 -4.03
C ALA A 221 1.29 -10.39 -3.70
N ALA A 222 1.51 -9.48 -4.66
CA ALA A 222 1.29 -8.04 -4.52
C ALA A 222 -0.14 -7.61 -4.92
N GLY A 223 -0.39 -6.33 -5.08
CA GLY A 223 -1.61 -5.77 -5.66
C GLY A 223 -1.59 -5.88 -7.17
N ALA A 224 -0.52 -5.35 -7.78
CA ALA A 224 -0.25 -5.43 -9.20
C ALA A 224 1.26 -5.27 -9.48
N MET A 225 1.63 -5.23 -10.77
CA MET A 225 3.00 -5.06 -11.26
C MET A 225 2.97 -4.43 -12.65
N GLU A 226 3.71 -3.38 -12.83
CA GLU A 226 3.75 -2.47 -13.96
C GLU A 226 4.47 -3.01 -15.21
N ASN A 227 4.56 -4.30 -15.43
CA ASN A 227 5.24 -4.85 -16.62
C ASN A 227 4.75 -4.15 -17.90
N LEU A 228 5.64 -3.46 -18.61
CA LEU A 228 5.28 -2.68 -19.81
C LEU A 228 4.41 -3.47 -20.78
N GLY A 229 3.21 -2.98 -21.07
CA GLY A 229 2.28 -3.58 -22.01
C GLY A 229 1.61 -4.89 -21.57
N ALA A 230 1.94 -5.42 -20.37
CA ALA A 230 1.39 -6.65 -19.82
C ALA A 230 1.28 -6.58 -18.28
N ILE A 231 0.57 -5.57 -17.78
CA ILE A 231 0.42 -5.30 -16.34
C ILE A 231 -0.29 -6.47 -15.68
N THR A 232 0.32 -7.06 -14.66
CA THR A 232 -0.29 -8.17 -13.91
C THR A 232 -0.93 -7.70 -12.62
N PHE A 233 -2.10 -8.23 -12.29
CA PHE A 233 -2.90 -7.84 -11.14
C PHE A 233 -3.32 -9.05 -10.32
N ARG A 234 -3.40 -8.88 -9.01
CA ARG A 234 -4.27 -9.73 -8.20
C ARG A 234 -5.72 -9.54 -8.65
N GLU A 235 -6.50 -10.62 -8.77
CA GLU A 235 -7.87 -10.53 -9.26
C GLU A 235 -8.73 -9.49 -8.53
N THR A 236 -8.56 -9.35 -7.20
CA THR A 236 -9.29 -8.36 -6.37
C THR A 236 -8.96 -6.90 -6.68
N ALA A 237 -7.86 -6.63 -7.37
CA ALA A 237 -7.40 -5.30 -7.73
C ALA A 237 -7.76 -4.89 -9.18
N LEU A 238 -8.41 -5.79 -9.93
CA LEU A 238 -8.79 -5.53 -11.33
C LEU A 238 -10.21 -5.97 -11.65
N LEU A 239 -10.63 -7.16 -11.19
CA LEU A 239 -11.92 -7.75 -11.52
C LEU A 239 -12.95 -7.38 -10.45
N VAL A 240 -14.07 -6.78 -10.86
CA VAL A 240 -15.13 -6.35 -9.94
C VAL A 240 -16.49 -6.36 -10.61
N ASP A 241 -17.52 -6.76 -9.88
CA ASP A 241 -18.91 -6.56 -10.30
C ASP A 241 -19.41 -5.22 -9.74
N GLU A 242 -19.52 -4.21 -10.60
CA GLU A 242 -19.90 -2.85 -10.21
C GLU A 242 -21.22 -2.75 -9.44
N LYS A 243 -22.17 -3.66 -9.72
CA LYS A 243 -23.49 -3.65 -9.06
C LYS A 243 -23.44 -4.24 -7.66
N ALA A 244 -22.54 -5.20 -7.43
CA ALA A 244 -22.41 -5.93 -6.17
C ALA A 244 -21.26 -5.38 -5.29
N ALA A 245 -20.37 -4.57 -5.86
CA ALA A 245 -19.24 -4.00 -5.16
C ALA A 245 -19.62 -2.79 -4.31
N SER A 246 -18.97 -2.66 -3.17
CA SER A 246 -18.98 -1.40 -2.42
C SER A 246 -18.14 -0.35 -3.16
N HIS A 247 -18.44 0.92 -2.90
CA HIS A 247 -17.62 2.00 -3.50
C HIS A 247 -16.15 1.95 -3.04
N ALA A 248 -15.86 1.44 -1.84
CA ALA A 248 -14.48 1.24 -1.38
C ALA A 248 -13.73 0.21 -2.24
N GLU A 249 -14.40 -0.85 -2.69
CA GLU A 249 -13.83 -1.85 -3.60
C GLU A 249 -13.63 -1.28 -5.01
N LEU A 250 -14.55 -0.47 -5.52
CA LEU A 250 -14.40 0.23 -6.80
C LEU A 250 -13.25 1.24 -6.75
N GLN A 251 -13.16 2.05 -5.68
CA GLN A 251 -12.05 2.97 -5.47
C GLN A 251 -10.70 2.25 -5.43
N ARG A 252 -10.64 1.08 -4.77
CA ARG A 252 -9.41 0.29 -4.72
C ARG A 252 -8.98 -0.19 -6.11
N VAL A 253 -9.91 -0.66 -6.95
CA VAL A 253 -9.61 -1.04 -8.34
C VAL A 253 -9.14 0.17 -9.14
N ALA A 254 -9.81 1.32 -9.00
CA ALA A 254 -9.44 2.53 -9.71
C ALA A 254 -8.05 3.05 -9.33
N ASP A 255 -7.74 3.09 -8.03
CA ASP A 255 -6.44 3.51 -7.53
C ASP A 255 -5.32 2.61 -8.10
N VAL A 256 -5.45 1.28 -7.95
CA VAL A 256 -4.40 0.36 -8.41
C VAL A 256 -4.23 0.40 -9.92
N VAL A 257 -5.31 0.41 -10.71
CA VAL A 257 -5.20 0.49 -12.17
C VAL A 257 -4.55 1.81 -12.63
N ALA A 258 -4.90 2.93 -11.99
CA ALA A 258 -4.28 4.21 -12.29
C ALA A 258 -2.80 4.26 -11.86
N HIS A 259 -2.46 3.64 -10.72
CA HIS A 259 -1.08 3.49 -10.24
C HIS A 259 -0.21 2.78 -11.28
N GLU A 260 -0.63 1.58 -11.70
CA GLU A 260 0.13 0.80 -12.68
C GLU A 260 0.25 1.51 -14.04
N ASN A 261 -0.80 2.23 -14.46
CA ASN A 261 -0.72 3.02 -15.68
C ASN A 261 0.26 4.21 -15.58
N ALA A 262 0.40 4.81 -14.40
CA ALA A 262 1.36 5.90 -14.18
C ALA A 262 2.81 5.42 -14.34
N HIS A 263 3.09 4.18 -13.94
CA HIS A 263 4.40 3.55 -14.08
C HIS A 263 4.88 3.43 -15.52
N MET A 264 4.00 3.44 -16.51
CA MET A 264 4.39 3.39 -17.93
C MET A 264 5.36 4.51 -18.30
N TRP A 265 5.34 5.62 -17.57
CA TRP A 265 6.30 6.73 -17.69
C TRP A 265 7.29 6.74 -16.53
N PHE A 266 6.83 6.58 -15.28
CA PHE A 266 7.66 6.53 -14.07
C PHE A 266 7.93 5.09 -13.64
N GLY A 267 8.99 4.50 -14.17
CA GLY A 267 9.38 3.10 -13.98
C GLY A 267 9.79 2.47 -15.30
N ASP A 268 8.96 2.60 -16.34
CA ASP A 268 9.17 1.95 -17.63
C ASP A 268 9.94 2.84 -18.61
N LEU A 269 9.39 3.99 -18.95
CA LEU A 269 10.05 4.94 -19.86
C LEU A 269 11.32 5.50 -19.22
N VAL A 270 11.21 6.03 -18.02
CA VAL A 270 12.32 6.49 -17.18
C VAL A 270 12.36 5.63 -15.93
N THR A 271 13.45 4.92 -15.71
CA THR A 271 13.64 3.99 -14.60
C THR A 271 14.70 4.54 -13.64
N MET A 272 14.56 4.30 -12.33
CA MET A 272 15.63 4.62 -11.38
C MET A 272 16.94 3.96 -11.79
N SER A 273 18.07 4.62 -11.50
CA SER A 273 19.40 4.09 -11.80
C SER A 273 19.75 2.87 -10.95
N TRP A 274 19.29 2.83 -9.71
CA TRP A 274 19.45 1.74 -8.77
C TRP A 274 18.27 1.67 -7.77
N TRP A 275 18.13 0.56 -7.09
CA TRP A 275 17.01 0.27 -6.17
C TRP A 275 16.85 1.27 -5.01
N ASN A 276 17.90 2.01 -4.61
CA ASN A 276 17.76 3.10 -3.64
C ASN A 276 16.81 4.20 -4.12
N GLY A 277 16.72 4.41 -5.44
CA GLY A 277 15.84 5.39 -6.07
C GLY A 277 14.43 4.88 -6.41
N ILE A 278 14.00 3.70 -5.91
CA ILE A 278 12.69 3.10 -6.25
C ILE A 278 11.49 4.03 -5.96
N TRP A 279 11.65 4.97 -5.03
CA TRP A 279 10.62 5.97 -4.74
C TRP A 279 10.28 6.85 -5.94
N LEU A 280 11.23 7.04 -6.89
CA LEU A 280 10.98 7.77 -8.14
C LEU A 280 9.94 7.07 -9.03
N ASN A 281 9.80 5.76 -8.90
CA ASN A 281 8.75 4.99 -9.55
C ASN A 281 7.49 5.03 -8.66
N GLU A 282 7.56 4.48 -7.48
CA GLU A 282 6.43 4.16 -6.60
C GLU A 282 5.71 5.37 -6.00
N ALA A 283 6.47 6.35 -5.50
CA ALA A 283 5.86 7.55 -4.96
C ALA A 283 5.21 8.41 -6.06
N PHE A 284 5.83 8.45 -7.25
CA PHE A 284 5.20 9.12 -8.38
C PHE A 284 3.93 8.41 -8.83
N ALA A 285 3.95 7.09 -8.96
CA ALA A 285 2.75 6.35 -9.33
C ALA A 285 1.63 6.57 -8.29
N THR A 286 1.94 6.53 -6.98
CA THR A 286 0.98 6.81 -5.90
C THR A 286 0.46 8.26 -5.94
N PHE A 287 1.31 9.25 -6.24
CA PHE A 287 0.88 10.63 -6.40
C PHE A 287 -0.02 10.80 -7.64
N MET A 288 0.36 10.19 -8.75
CA MET A 288 -0.34 10.29 -10.03
C MET A 288 -1.67 9.53 -10.05
N GLU A 289 -1.77 8.39 -9.35
CA GLU A 289 -3.05 7.69 -9.18
C GLU A 289 -4.09 8.61 -8.53
N MET A 290 -3.68 9.34 -7.48
CA MET A 290 -4.57 10.29 -6.79
C MET A 290 -5.00 11.43 -7.73
N LEU A 291 -4.07 11.98 -8.54
CA LEU A 291 -4.40 13.02 -9.51
C LEU A 291 -5.38 12.52 -10.57
N ALA A 292 -5.12 11.35 -11.14
CA ALA A 292 -5.93 10.82 -12.25
C ALA A 292 -7.33 10.40 -11.78
N VAL A 293 -7.43 9.75 -10.61
CA VAL A 293 -8.73 9.29 -10.09
C VAL A 293 -9.57 10.45 -9.56
N ASP A 294 -8.94 11.47 -8.94
CA ASP A 294 -9.64 12.68 -8.48
C ASP A 294 -10.15 13.53 -9.64
N ASP A 295 -9.41 13.59 -10.78
CA ASP A 295 -9.87 14.24 -12.01
C ASP A 295 -11.03 13.48 -12.67
N TRP A 296 -10.95 12.14 -12.71
CA TRP A 296 -11.97 11.27 -13.32
C TRP A 296 -13.26 11.21 -12.49
N LYS A 297 -13.15 11.16 -11.15
CA LYS A 297 -14.24 11.02 -10.18
C LYS A 297 -14.06 12.02 -9.02
N PRO A 298 -14.20 13.34 -9.25
CA PRO A 298 -13.95 14.36 -8.21
C PRO A 298 -14.86 14.19 -6.98
N GLU A 299 -16.05 13.61 -7.15
CA GLU A 299 -16.97 13.28 -6.04
C GLU A 299 -16.40 12.25 -5.05
N TRP A 300 -15.36 11.50 -5.43
CA TRP A 300 -14.67 10.56 -4.55
C TRP A 300 -13.67 11.23 -3.62
N GLN A 301 -13.33 12.51 -3.83
CA GLN A 301 -12.46 13.31 -2.98
C GLN A 301 -11.15 12.57 -2.61
N ARG A 302 -10.44 12.07 -3.63
CA ARG A 302 -9.29 11.18 -3.40
C ARG A 302 -8.18 11.82 -2.56
N TRP A 303 -7.97 13.12 -2.66
CA TRP A 303 -7.00 13.83 -1.81
C TRP A 303 -7.38 13.90 -0.34
N VAL A 304 -8.68 13.90 -0.01
CA VAL A 304 -9.14 13.77 1.40
C VAL A 304 -8.89 12.35 1.90
N ALA A 305 -9.22 11.33 1.08
CA ALA A 305 -8.96 9.93 1.39
C ALA A 305 -7.47 9.64 1.53
N PHE A 306 -6.60 10.26 0.72
CA PHE A 306 -5.14 10.17 0.83
C PHE A 306 -4.61 10.65 2.18
N GLY A 307 -5.35 11.49 2.91
CA GLY A 307 -5.04 11.84 4.29
C GLY A 307 -4.87 10.62 5.20
N VAL A 308 -5.63 9.53 4.98
CA VAL A 308 -5.52 8.27 5.72
C VAL A 308 -4.18 7.57 5.41
N SER A 309 -3.80 7.49 4.13
CA SER A 309 -2.52 6.90 3.68
C SER A 309 -1.33 7.69 4.22
N ARG A 310 -1.40 9.03 4.13
CA ARG A 310 -0.39 9.92 4.74
C ARG A 310 -0.28 9.72 6.26
N ALA A 311 -1.40 9.54 6.97
CA ALA A 311 -1.38 9.28 8.41
C ALA A 311 -0.71 7.94 8.76
N ALA A 312 -0.85 6.90 7.92
CA ALA A 312 -0.12 5.66 8.06
C ALA A 312 1.39 5.87 7.92
N ALA A 313 1.85 6.62 6.91
CA ALA A 313 3.26 6.97 6.75
C ALA A 313 3.78 7.78 7.95
N LEU A 314 3.05 8.80 8.42
CA LEU A 314 3.41 9.58 9.60
C LEU A 314 3.51 8.71 10.86
N SER A 315 2.73 7.62 10.97
CA SER A 315 2.80 6.72 12.13
C SER A 315 4.08 5.88 12.17
N VAL A 316 4.61 5.50 11.02
CA VAL A 316 5.88 4.77 10.90
C VAL A 316 7.08 5.71 10.96
N ASP A 317 6.98 6.86 10.30
CA ASP A 317 8.08 7.83 10.24
C ASP A 317 8.29 8.61 11.56
N GLY A 318 7.35 8.53 12.50
CA GLY A 318 7.48 9.02 13.88
C GLY A 318 8.22 8.08 14.83
N LEU A 319 8.67 6.92 14.36
CA LEU A 319 9.46 5.97 15.13
C LEU A 319 10.95 6.33 15.13
N HIS A 320 11.69 5.92 16.13
CA HIS A 320 13.17 5.98 16.10
C HIS A 320 13.75 5.00 15.08
N SER A 321 13.09 3.85 14.89
CA SER A 321 13.45 2.83 13.90
C SER A 321 13.05 3.17 12.47
N THR A 322 12.53 4.36 12.21
CA THR A 322 12.25 4.83 10.84
C THR A 322 13.50 4.91 9.97
N ARG A 323 13.31 5.08 8.67
CA ARG A 323 14.37 5.21 7.66
C ARG A 323 14.11 6.40 6.73
N PRO A 324 15.14 6.90 6.03
CA PRO A 324 14.94 7.79 4.89
C PRO A 324 14.10 7.12 3.79
N ILE A 325 13.47 7.91 2.92
CA ILE A 325 12.85 7.40 1.70
C ILE A 325 13.92 6.72 0.84
N GLU A 326 15.02 7.42 0.60
CA GLU A 326 16.16 6.90 -0.15
C GLU A 326 17.33 6.61 0.77
N PHE A 327 17.83 5.38 0.73
CA PHE A 327 19.03 4.93 1.44
C PHE A 327 19.76 3.85 0.65
N PRO A 328 21.07 3.61 0.90
CA PRO A 328 21.84 2.64 0.13
C PRO A 328 21.27 1.22 0.18
N VAL A 329 21.07 0.62 -1.00
CA VAL A 329 20.67 -0.78 -1.19
C VAL A 329 21.86 -1.55 -1.76
N ARG A 330 22.28 -2.64 -1.08
CA ARG A 330 23.50 -3.39 -1.41
C ARG A 330 23.25 -4.85 -1.79
N ALA A 331 22.05 -5.36 -1.50
CA ALA A 331 21.69 -6.75 -1.72
C ALA A 331 20.20 -6.88 -2.12
N PRO A 332 19.83 -7.95 -2.86
CA PRO A 332 18.45 -8.17 -3.29
C PRO A 332 17.40 -8.07 -2.17
N ARG A 333 17.68 -8.69 -1.02
CA ARG A 333 16.78 -8.64 0.15
C ARG A 333 16.53 -7.22 0.70
N GLU A 334 17.49 -6.29 0.49
CA GLU A 334 17.36 -4.90 0.90
C GLU A 334 16.47 -4.13 -0.09
N ALA A 335 16.50 -4.48 -1.39
CA ALA A 335 15.58 -3.95 -2.38
C ALA A 335 14.12 -4.31 -2.05
N ASP A 336 13.85 -5.57 -1.70
CA ASP A 336 12.51 -6.00 -1.25
C ASP A 336 12.01 -5.22 -0.02
N ALA A 337 12.90 -4.74 0.83
CA ALA A 337 12.53 -3.97 2.02
C ALA A 337 12.17 -2.51 1.72
N MET A 338 12.44 -2.03 0.49
CA MET A 338 12.06 -0.68 0.05
C MET A 338 10.55 -0.52 -0.20
N PHE A 339 9.82 -1.62 -0.46
CA PHE A 339 8.39 -1.60 -0.77
C PHE A 339 7.54 -1.47 0.51
N ASP A 340 7.56 -0.29 1.10
CA ASP A 340 6.81 0.02 2.32
C ASP A 340 6.15 1.41 2.26
N VAL A 341 5.37 1.72 3.29
CA VAL A 341 4.62 2.99 3.40
C VAL A 341 5.50 4.26 3.36
N LEU A 342 6.80 4.16 3.59
CA LEU A 342 7.71 5.31 3.48
C LEU A 342 8.09 5.58 2.01
N THR A 343 8.29 4.55 1.23
CA THR A 343 8.55 4.71 -0.21
C THR A 343 7.30 5.23 -0.94
N TYR A 344 6.13 4.63 -0.69
CA TYR A 344 4.88 4.96 -1.37
C TYR A 344 4.24 6.23 -0.81
N GLU A 345 3.69 6.18 0.40
CA GLU A 345 2.80 7.20 0.95
C GLU A 345 3.55 8.42 1.48
N LYS A 346 4.72 8.25 2.14
CA LYS A 346 5.55 9.39 2.50
C LYS A 346 6.07 10.06 1.24
N GLY A 347 6.60 9.28 0.28
CA GLY A 347 7.11 9.79 -0.99
C GLY A 347 6.04 10.60 -1.75
N ALA A 348 4.84 10.04 -1.94
CA ALA A 348 3.72 10.74 -2.59
C ALA A 348 3.26 11.98 -1.81
N SER A 349 3.26 11.94 -0.47
CA SER A 349 2.94 13.10 0.37
C SER A 349 3.95 14.23 0.20
N VAL A 350 5.23 13.89 0.08
CA VAL A 350 6.32 14.84 -0.16
C VAL A 350 6.20 15.46 -1.55
N LEU A 351 5.85 14.67 -2.58
CA LEU A 351 5.55 15.18 -3.93
C LEU A 351 4.34 16.12 -3.91
N ARG A 352 3.26 15.75 -3.21
CA ARG A 352 2.08 16.62 -3.07
C ARG A 352 2.41 17.92 -2.36
N MET A 353 3.20 17.87 -1.28
CA MET A 353 3.66 19.06 -0.58
C MET A 353 4.48 19.97 -1.49
N LEU A 354 5.37 19.40 -2.30
CA LEU A 354 6.20 20.16 -3.26
C LEU A 354 5.36 20.75 -4.39
N GLU A 355 4.43 19.97 -4.96
CA GLU A 355 3.51 20.45 -5.99
C GLU A 355 2.71 21.68 -5.48
N GLN A 356 2.18 21.61 -4.26
CA GLN A 356 1.42 22.71 -3.67
C GLN A 356 2.30 23.92 -3.30
N TYR A 357 3.57 23.69 -3.01
CA TYR A 357 4.55 24.77 -2.77
C TYR A 357 4.93 25.50 -4.06
N LEU A 358 5.21 24.76 -5.13
CA LEU A 358 5.61 25.33 -6.43
C LEU A 358 4.41 25.86 -7.23
N GLY A 359 3.25 25.25 -7.07
CA GLY A 359 2.09 25.38 -7.94
C GLY A 359 2.05 24.27 -9.01
N ALA A 360 0.84 23.78 -9.29
CA ALA A 360 0.61 22.59 -10.12
C ALA A 360 1.23 22.70 -11.54
N GLU A 361 1.14 23.86 -12.17
CA GLU A 361 1.65 24.05 -13.54
C GLU A 361 3.18 23.98 -13.60
N LEU A 362 3.89 24.65 -12.68
CA LEU A 362 5.36 24.61 -12.65
C LEU A 362 5.87 23.21 -12.28
N PHE A 363 5.15 22.51 -11.39
CA PHE A 363 5.46 21.13 -11.07
C PHE A 363 5.29 20.22 -12.29
N ARG A 364 4.15 20.34 -13.01
CA ARG A 364 3.87 19.61 -14.25
C ARG A 364 4.91 19.87 -15.34
N GLU A 365 5.33 21.13 -15.53
CA GLU A 365 6.40 21.47 -16.47
C GLU A 365 7.72 20.79 -16.13
N GLY A 366 8.10 20.80 -14.85
CA GLY A 366 9.31 20.12 -14.38
C GLY A 366 9.25 18.60 -14.57
N VAL A 367 8.09 17.98 -14.30
CA VAL A 367 7.85 16.56 -14.57
C VAL A 367 7.99 16.23 -16.05
N ARG A 368 7.43 17.05 -16.94
CA ARG A 368 7.56 16.91 -18.39
C ARG A 368 9.01 17.03 -18.87
N ASP A 369 9.76 17.96 -18.31
CA ASP A 369 11.19 18.14 -18.63
C ASP A 369 12.02 16.91 -18.19
N TYR A 370 11.77 16.41 -16.98
CA TYR A 370 12.40 15.19 -16.47
C TYR A 370 12.15 13.98 -17.37
N LEU A 371 10.89 13.69 -17.71
CA LEU A 371 10.52 12.54 -18.54
C LEU A 371 11.11 12.63 -19.95
N ARG A 372 11.10 13.82 -20.58
CA ARG A 372 11.69 13.99 -21.93
C ARG A 372 13.19 13.86 -21.91
N THR A 373 13.87 14.36 -20.89
CA THR A 373 15.33 14.35 -20.79
C THR A 373 15.86 12.93 -20.59
N HIS A 374 15.15 12.12 -19.83
CA HIS A 374 15.61 10.78 -19.41
C HIS A 374 14.86 9.64 -20.11
N ALA A 375 14.02 9.91 -21.12
CA ALA A 375 13.24 8.89 -21.83
C ALA A 375 14.12 7.73 -22.34
N PHE A 376 13.67 6.50 -22.12
CA PHE A 376 14.36 5.23 -22.41
C PHE A 376 15.67 5.01 -21.64
N GLY A 377 15.97 5.88 -20.69
CA GLY A 377 17.14 5.85 -19.85
C GLY A 377 16.83 5.61 -18.37
N ASN A 378 17.81 5.94 -17.54
CA ASN A 378 17.72 5.88 -16.09
C ASN A 378 17.95 7.27 -15.50
N ALA A 379 17.43 7.50 -14.30
CA ALA A 379 17.57 8.75 -13.59
C ALA A 379 17.70 8.53 -12.09
N ASP A 380 18.13 9.57 -11.37
CA ASP A 380 18.19 9.61 -9.92
C ASP A 380 17.44 10.83 -9.36
N THR A 381 17.40 10.94 -8.03
CA THR A 381 16.72 12.04 -7.33
C THR A 381 17.26 13.40 -7.74
N GLY A 382 18.56 13.53 -8.00
CA GLY A 382 19.19 14.77 -8.45
C GLY A 382 18.70 15.23 -9.82
N ASP A 383 18.44 14.31 -10.74
CA ASP A 383 17.89 14.59 -12.07
C ASP A 383 16.47 15.19 -11.98
N LEU A 384 15.63 14.63 -11.11
CA LEU A 384 14.29 15.17 -10.85
C LEU A 384 14.36 16.58 -10.26
N TRP A 385 15.22 16.78 -9.23
CA TRP A 385 15.40 18.10 -8.63
C TRP A 385 15.92 19.12 -9.63
N ALA A 386 16.83 18.72 -10.51
CA ALA A 386 17.34 19.60 -11.56
C ALA A 386 16.23 20.04 -12.54
N ALA A 387 15.35 19.13 -12.95
CA ALA A 387 14.24 19.44 -13.85
C ALA A 387 13.22 20.38 -13.17
N LEU A 388 12.79 20.07 -11.94
CA LEU A 388 11.87 20.93 -11.17
C LEU A 388 12.49 22.30 -10.86
N GLY A 389 13.80 22.33 -10.59
CA GLY A 389 14.55 23.59 -10.37
C GLY A 389 14.61 24.47 -11.61
N ARG A 390 14.78 23.88 -12.81
CA ARG A 390 14.72 24.62 -14.08
C ARG A 390 13.35 25.23 -14.32
N ALA A 391 12.29 24.45 -14.13
CA ALA A 391 10.92 24.91 -14.33
C ALA A 391 10.49 26.01 -13.34
N SER A 392 10.79 25.82 -12.05
CA SER A 392 10.33 26.70 -10.97
C SER A 392 11.27 27.85 -10.64
N ARG A 393 12.55 27.76 -11.03
CA ARG A 393 13.64 28.65 -10.59
C ARG A 393 13.83 28.69 -9.08
N GLN A 394 13.50 27.59 -8.39
CA GLN A 394 13.65 27.43 -6.95
C GLN A 394 14.80 26.47 -6.63
N PRO A 395 15.47 26.64 -5.48
CA PRO A 395 16.55 25.73 -5.04
C PRO A 395 15.97 24.44 -4.44
N ILE A 396 15.38 23.57 -5.29
CA ILE A 396 14.64 22.36 -4.86
C ILE A 396 15.44 21.48 -3.89
N PRO A 397 16.74 21.16 -4.13
CA PRO A 397 17.50 20.33 -3.18
C PRO A 397 17.52 20.92 -1.78
N ALA A 398 17.71 22.23 -1.64
CA ALA A 398 17.76 22.88 -0.32
C ALA A 398 16.47 22.72 0.48
N VAL A 399 15.31 22.63 -0.20
CA VAL A 399 14.00 22.44 0.44
C VAL A 399 13.72 20.95 0.69
N MET A 400 14.10 20.07 -0.26
CA MET A 400 13.58 18.72 -0.33
C MET A 400 14.51 17.62 0.16
N ASP A 401 15.84 17.83 0.18
CA ASP A 401 16.79 16.76 0.51
C ASP A 401 16.55 16.13 1.89
N ASN A 402 16.20 16.95 2.88
CA ASN A 402 15.90 16.44 4.21
C ASN A 402 14.62 15.56 4.27
N TRP A 403 13.71 15.72 3.31
CA TRP A 403 12.50 14.89 3.25
C TRP A 403 12.76 13.52 2.64
N ILE A 404 13.74 13.42 1.75
CA ILE A 404 14.08 12.19 1.02
C ILE A 404 15.22 11.41 1.69
N PHE A 405 16.31 12.11 2.05
CA PHE A 405 17.54 11.47 2.53
C PHE A 405 17.67 11.41 4.06
N ALA A 406 16.71 11.96 4.79
CA ALA A 406 16.72 11.90 6.24
C ALA A 406 15.43 11.27 6.80
N PRO A 407 15.54 10.54 7.94
CA PRO A 407 14.39 9.91 8.58
C PRO A 407 13.60 10.91 9.43
N GLY A 408 12.28 10.69 9.53
CA GLY A 408 11.41 11.48 10.40
C GLY A 408 10.80 12.70 9.73
N TYR A 409 10.06 13.46 10.53
CA TYR A 409 9.35 14.67 10.13
C TYR A 409 9.14 15.61 11.32
N PRO A 410 8.79 16.91 11.09
CA PRO A 410 8.59 17.86 12.17
C PRO A 410 7.18 17.81 12.78
N LEU A 411 7.11 18.05 14.09
CA LEU A 411 5.93 18.53 14.79
C LEU A 411 5.95 20.06 14.74
N VAL A 412 4.95 20.65 14.11
CA VAL A 412 4.75 22.10 14.05
C VAL A 412 3.83 22.51 15.20
N SER A 413 4.40 23.18 16.21
CA SER A 413 3.66 23.70 17.35
C SER A 413 3.26 25.15 17.12
N VAL A 414 2.03 25.51 17.48
CA VAL A 414 1.44 26.81 17.19
C VAL A 414 0.80 27.40 18.44
N ALA A 415 1.16 28.65 18.75
CA ALA A 415 0.64 29.38 19.91
C ALA A 415 0.49 30.88 19.60
N VAL A 416 -0.26 31.58 20.44
CA VAL A 416 -0.34 33.05 20.43
C VAL A 416 0.42 33.62 21.62
N GLU A 417 1.48 34.36 21.36
CA GLU A 417 2.33 34.96 22.37
C GLU A 417 2.50 36.47 22.08
N GLY A 418 2.15 37.32 23.03
CA GLY A 418 2.32 38.77 22.89
C GLY A 418 1.63 39.38 21.65
N GLY A 419 0.49 38.84 21.24
CA GLY A 419 -0.26 39.28 20.06
C GLY A 419 0.34 38.83 18.73
N GLN A 420 1.29 37.93 18.77
CA GLN A 420 1.91 37.31 17.60
C GLN A 420 1.58 35.82 17.51
N LEU A 421 1.39 35.32 16.30
CA LEU A 421 1.39 33.89 16.00
C LEU A 421 2.83 33.39 16.04
N VAL A 422 3.10 32.40 16.87
CA VAL A 422 4.38 31.74 17.02
C VAL A 422 4.28 30.34 16.47
N VAL A 423 5.10 30.03 15.48
CA VAL A 423 5.15 28.72 14.82
C VAL A 423 6.53 28.12 15.05
N ARG A 424 6.58 26.95 15.69
CA ARG A 424 7.83 26.26 16.06
C ARG A 424 7.87 24.88 15.41
N GLN A 425 9.06 24.41 15.06
CA GLN A 425 9.29 23.04 14.64
C GLN A 425 10.22 22.29 15.59
N GLN A 426 9.94 21.02 15.76
CA GLN A 426 10.85 20.05 16.37
C GLN A 426 10.59 18.68 15.76
N ARG A 427 11.55 17.76 15.78
CA ARG A 427 11.31 16.39 15.32
C ARG A 427 10.19 15.76 16.15
N PHE A 428 9.24 15.11 15.49
CA PHE A 428 8.23 14.29 16.15
C PHE A 428 8.76 12.87 16.43
N THR A 429 8.55 12.36 17.63
CA THR A 429 8.78 10.95 18.01
C THR A 429 7.71 10.50 19.01
N TYR A 430 7.31 9.22 18.92
CA TYR A 430 6.35 8.65 19.87
C TYR A 430 6.99 8.32 21.23
N LEU A 431 8.25 7.92 21.24
CA LEU A 431 8.99 7.62 22.46
C LEU A 431 10.05 8.68 22.70
N PRO A 432 10.36 9.01 23.98
CA PRO A 432 11.40 10.00 24.28
C PRO A 432 12.80 9.51 23.90
N GLU A 433 13.04 8.20 23.98
CA GLU A 433 14.32 7.58 23.67
C GLU A 433 14.16 6.38 22.75
N PRO A 434 15.16 6.09 21.89
CA PRO A 434 15.16 4.91 21.06
C PRO A 434 15.23 3.62 21.89
N LEU A 435 14.59 2.57 21.39
CA LEU A 435 14.71 1.25 22.00
C LEU A 435 16.13 0.70 21.85
N ARG A 436 16.68 0.16 22.91
CA ARG A 436 17.94 -0.58 22.85
C ARG A 436 17.65 -2.05 22.50
N TRP A 437 17.97 -2.41 21.28
CA TRP A 437 17.84 -3.79 20.81
C TRP A 437 19.01 -4.63 21.31
N TYR A 438 18.74 -5.78 21.87
CA TYR A 438 19.78 -6.72 22.28
C TYR A 438 20.49 -7.25 21.02
N GLY A 439 21.77 -6.87 20.86
CA GLY A 439 22.69 -7.48 19.90
C GLY A 439 22.82 -6.87 18.52
N ALA A 440 22.05 -5.86 18.17
CA ALA A 440 22.28 -5.12 16.93
C ALA A 440 23.20 -3.92 17.21
N ALA A 441 24.38 -3.93 16.59
CA ALA A 441 25.02 -2.66 16.26
C ALA A 441 24.01 -1.94 15.37
N ALA A 442 23.42 -0.86 15.85
CA ALA A 442 22.49 -0.05 15.05
C ALA A 442 23.19 0.23 13.72
N PRO A 443 22.60 -0.14 12.56
CA PRO A 443 23.09 0.41 11.31
C PRO A 443 23.02 1.92 11.50
N ALA A 444 24.10 2.62 11.20
CA ALA A 444 24.17 4.06 11.30
C ALA A 444 23.16 4.66 10.31
N SER A 445 21.90 4.78 10.72
CA SER A 445 20.98 5.69 10.03
C SER A 445 21.60 7.09 10.13
N PRO A 446 21.59 7.89 9.07
CA PRO A 446 22.02 9.26 9.19
C PRO A 446 21.28 9.89 10.36
N PRO A 447 21.93 10.73 11.16
CA PRO A 447 21.26 11.43 12.26
C PRO A 447 20.05 12.18 11.66
N ALA A 448 18.92 12.11 12.33
CA ALA A 448 17.77 12.89 11.91
C ALA A 448 18.14 14.37 11.91
N PRO A 449 17.67 15.15 10.94
CA PRO A 449 17.92 16.57 10.91
C PRO A 449 17.37 17.23 12.16
N ALA A 450 18.07 18.25 12.65
CA ALA A 450 17.56 19.06 13.75
C ALA A 450 16.32 19.86 13.33
N ARG A 451 16.20 20.17 12.04
CA ARG A 451 15.09 20.94 11.43
C ARG A 451 14.95 20.65 9.94
N TRP A 452 13.76 20.94 9.43
CA TRP A 452 13.39 20.85 8.02
C TRP A 452 13.14 22.25 7.46
N GLN A 453 13.19 22.39 6.15
CA GLN A 453 12.54 23.49 5.48
C GLN A 453 11.09 23.10 5.23
N VAL A 454 10.17 23.60 6.06
CA VAL A 454 8.77 23.19 6.05
C VAL A 454 7.92 24.18 5.26
N PRO A 455 7.36 23.80 4.11
CA PRO A 455 6.37 24.62 3.43
C PRO A 455 5.06 24.62 4.23
N VAL A 456 4.79 25.69 4.96
CA VAL A 456 3.60 25.81 5.80
C VAL A 456 2.58 26.71 5.10
N GLN A 457 1.37 26.16 4.90
CA GLN A 457 0.20 26.94 4.48
C GLN A 457 -0.65 27.27 5.70
N LEU A 458 -0.99 28.53 5.85
CA LEU A 458 -1.76 29.08 6.96
C LEU A 458 -3.05 29.70 6.44
N ARG A 459 -4.19 29.44 7.09
CA ARG A 459 -5.40 30.22 6.89
C ARG A 459 -5.73 30.95 8.19
N ILE A 460 -5.47 32.25 8.20
CA ILE A 460 -5.77 33.14 9.34
C ILE A 460 -7.16 33.74 9.15
N THR A 461 -8.02 33.60 10.14
CA THR A 461 -9.37 34.16 10.14
C THR A 461 -9.42 35.36 11.09
N ALA A 462 -9.86 36.52 10.58
CA ALA A 462 -10.06 37.76 11.33
C ALA A 462 -11.29 38.50 10.79
N GLY A 463 -12.14 39.03 11.66
CA GLY A 463 -13.35 39.74 11.27
C GLY A 463 -14.26 38.93 10.34
N GLY A 464 -14.32 37.61 10.51
CA GLY A 464 -15.12 36.68 9.72
C GLY A 464 -14.52 36.32 8.35
N ARG A 465 -13.36 36.85 7.96
CA ARG A 465 -12.69 36.60 6.68
C ARG A 465 -11.46 35.74 6.87
N GLY A 466 -11.28 34.68 6.06
CA GLY A 466 -10.08 33.85 5.99
C GLY A 466 -9.10 34.40 4.95
N THR A 467 -7.83 34.53 5.32
CA THR A 467 -6.72 34.84 4.40
C THR A 467 -5.72 33.71 4.44
N VAL A 468 -5.36 33.17 3.25
CA VAL A 468 -4.33 32.14 3.12
C VAL A 468 -2.97 32.83 2.98
N ASP A 469 -2.01 32.42 3.78
CA ASP A 469 -0.61 32.82 3.74
C ASP A 469 0.29 31.59 3.59
N ARG A 470 1.47 31.78 3.03
CA ARG A 470 2.49 30.73 2.85
C ARG A 470 3.78 31.18 3.51
N LEU A 471 4.37 30.32 4.27
CA LEU A 471 5.69 30.56 4.85
C LEU A 471 6.57 29.32 4.69
N LEU A 472 7.85 29.52 4.50
CA LEU A 472 8.86 28.48 4.62
C LEU A 472 9.44 28.56 6.03
N LEU A 473 9.09 27.58 6.89
CA LEU A 473 9.64 27.50 8.25
C LEU A 473 10.99 26.78 8.17
N ALA A 474 12.06 27.55 8.07
CA ALA A 474 13.45 27.06 7.97
C ALA A 474 14.17 27.06 9.33
N GLU A 475 13.72 27.90 10.26
CA GLU A 475 14.28 28.06 11.61
C GLU A 475 13.45 27.30 12.65
N ASP A 476 13.96 27.18 13.87
CA ASP A 476 13.26 26.51 14.97
C ASP A 476 11.95 27.22 15.33
N GLU A 477 11.89 28.55 15.15
CA GLU A 477 10.74 29.39 15.44
C GLU A 477 10.60 30.51 14.39
N THR A 478 9.36 30.81 14.05
CA THR A 478 8.98 31.98 13.25
C THR A 478 7.82 32.69 13.93
N ARG A 479 7.85 34.03 13.92
CA ARG A 479 6.77 34.87 14.49
C ARG A 479 6.10 35.69 13.41
N ARG A 480 4.77 35.78 13.47
CA ARG A 480 3.93 36.56 12.56
C ARG A 480 2.99 37.47 13.38
N PRO A 481 2.88 38.78 13.10
CA PRO A 481 1.88 39.61 13.74
C PRO A 481 0.48 39.13 13.38
N LEU A 482 -0.39 39.10 14.37
CA LEU A 482 -1.80 38.76 14.15
C LEU A 482 -2.59 39.98 13.70
N PRO A 483 -3.50 39.85 12.72
CA PRO A 483 -4.36 40.97 12.32
C PRO A 483 -5.36 41.33 13.43
N ALA A 484 -5.81 42.59 13.43
CA ALA A 484 -6.86 43.03 14.33
C ALA A 484 -8.14 42.19 14.13
N GLY A 485 -8.78 41.80 15.21
CA GLY A 485 -9.95 40.93 15.17
C GLY A 485 -9.62 39.45 14.86
N PHE A 486 -8.40 38.99 15.15
CA PHE A 486 -7.98 37.58 15.01
C PHE A 486 -8.94 36.63 15.73
N GLU A 487 -9.40 35.62 15.05
CA GLU A 487 -10.36 34.63 15.52
C GLU A 487 -9.76 33.22 15.59
N SER A 488 -9.09 32.75 14.55
CA SER A 488 -8.50 31.40 14.48
C SER A 488 -7.43 31.32 13.38
N VAL A 489 -6.59 30.29 13.48
CA VAL A 489 -5.63 29.90 12.44
C VAL A 489 -5.74 28.40 12.17
N VAL A 490 -5.78 28.03 10.89
CA VAL A 490 -5.56 26.66 10.44
C VAL A 490 -4.13 26.59 9.90
N VAL A 491 -3.34 25.67 10.42
CA VAL A 491 -1.99 25.35 9.96
C VAL A 491 -2.04 24.05 9.18
N ASN A 492 -1.31 23.96 8.08
CA ASN A 492 -1.48 22.92 7.08
C ASN A 492 -2.85 23.03 6.37
N GLU A 493 -3.19 24.25 5.98
CA GLU A 493 -4.40 24.54 5.22
C GLU A 493 -4.45 23.66 3.96
N GLY A 494 -5.61 23.07 3.65
CA GLY A 494 -5.78 22.08 2.58
C GLY A 494 -5.12 20.71 2.85
N GLY A 495 -4.40 20.55 3.95
CA GLY A 495 -3.88 19.25 4.38
C GLY A 495 -2.73 18.67 3.54
N HIS A 496 -1.95 19.49 2.86
CA HIS A 496 -0.96 19.03 1.87
C HIS A 496 0.42 18.69 2.44
N GLY A 497 0.75 19.17 3.66
CA GLY A 497 2.07 18.99 4.25
C GLY A 497 2.26 17.63 4.89
N PHE A 498 3.50 17.12 4.85
CA PHE A 498 3.91 15.89 5.55
C PHE A 498 4.49 16.24 6.93
N TYR A 499 3.68 16.78 7.82
CA TYR A 499 4.02 17.12 9.21
C TYR A 499 2.77 17.09 10.09
N ARG A 500 2.96 16.99 11.39
CA ARG A 500 1.87 17.11 12.37
C ARG A 500 1.79 18.51 12.94
N VAL A 501 0.58 18.90 13.33
CA VAL A 501 0.33 20.21 13.93
C VAL A 501 -0.16 20.04 15.36
N ARG A 502 0.48 20.78 16.30
CA ARG A 502 0.04 20.87 17.69
C ARG A 502 -0.36 22.31 18.00
N TYR A 503 -1.65 22.54 18.19
CA TYR A 503 -2.16 23.81 18.66
C TYR A 503 -2.09 23.90 20.19
N ASP A 504 -1.83 25.10 20.73
CA ASP A 504 -2.07 25.35 22.15
C ASP A 504 -3.55 25.19 22.50
N GLY A 505 -3.86 25.18 23.81
CA GLY A 505 -5.23 24.94 24.29
C GLY A 505 -6.26 25.95 23.76
N ASP A 506 -5.89 27.23 23.69
CA ASP A 506 -6.79 28.31 23.23
C ASP A 506 -7.08 28.22 21.74
N LEU A 507 -6.04 28.05 20.92
CA LEU A 507 -6.20 27.89 19.46
C LEU A 507 -6.98 26.63 19.11
N ARG A 508 -6.71 25.53 19.82
CA ARG A 508 -7.45 24.27 19.64
C ARG A 508 -8.95 24.48 19.94
N MET A 509 -9.27 25.11 21.05
CA MET A 509 -10.67 25.38 21.40
C MET A 509 -11.38 26.31 20.42
N ARG A 510 -10.67 27.29 19.87
CA ARG A 510 -11.20 28.19 18.81
C ARG A 510 -11.52 27.39 17.53
N LEU A 511 -10.66 26.45 17.13
CA LEU A 511 -10.91 25.57 15.96
C LEU A 511 -12.09 24.62 16.22
N LEU A 512 -12.17 24.00 17.41
CA LEU A 512 -13.28 23.12 17.78
C LEU A 512 -14.63 23.86 17.80
N GLY A 513 -14.64 25.14 18.14
CA GLY A 513 -15.83 26.00 18.05
C GLY A 513 -16.25 26.35 16.62
N ARG A 514 -15.43 25.98 15.62
CA ARG A 514 -15.61 26.35 14.19
C ARG A 514 -15.59 25.15 13.25
N LEU A 515 -15.70 23.92 13.77
CA LEU A 515 -15.63 22.68 12.98
C LEU A 515 -16.46 22.70 11.69
N PRO A 516 -17.72 23.20 11.65
CA PRO A 516 -18.48 23.26 10.41
C PRO A 516 -17.91 24.16 9.31
N ARG A 517 -16.93 25.01 9.65
CA ARG A 517 -16.24 25.92 8.71
C ARG A 517 -14.89 25.39 8.23
N LEU A 518 -14.44 24.28 8.79
CA LEU A 518 -13.20 23.61 8.39
C LEU A 518 -13.48 22.64 7.23
N ALA A 519 -12.55 22.53 6.30
CA ALA A 519 -12.59 21.50 5.27
C ALA A 519 -12.48 20.10 5.91
N ALA A 520 -12.98 19.07 5.22
CA ALA A 520 -12.93 17.69 5.71
C ALA A 520 -11.50 17.26 6.08
N ILE A 521 -10.53 17.54 5.22
CA ILE A 521 -9.11 17.20 5.49
C ILE A 521 -8.53 17.95 6.69
N GLU A 522 -8.99 19.18 6.98
CA GLU A 522 -8.55 19.95 8.15
C GLU A 522 -9.12 19.35 9.45
N ARG A 523 -10.39 18.91 9.42
CA ARG A 523 -11.02 18.19 10.52
C ARG A 523 -10.37 16.82 10.75
N PHE A 524 -10.06 16.10 9.66
CA PHE A 524 -9.28 14.86 9.70
C PHE A 524 -7.92 15.08 10.38
N ASN A 525 -7.15 16.08 9.95
CA ASN A 525 -5.84 16.39 10.54
C ASN A 525 -5.97 16.74 12.03
N LEU A 526 -6.99 17.52 12.42
CA LEU A 526 -7.19 17.91 13.82
C LEU A 526 -7.39 16.68 14.72
N VAL A 527 -8.17 15.69 14.28
CA VAL A 527 -8.36 14.42 15.01
C VAL A 527 -7.10 13.56 14.99
N ASN A 528 -6.49 13.37 13.80
CA ASN A 528 -5.35 12.47 13.65
C ASN A 528 -4.09 12.99 14.35
N ASP A 529 -3.83 14.30 14.29
CA ASP A 529 -2.71 14.92 14.99
C ASP A 529 -2.91 14.89 16.50
N ALA A 530 -4.14 15.17 17.00
CA ALA A 530 -4.48 15.04 18.42
C ALA A 530 -4.25 13.60 18.93
N TRP A 531 -4.67 12.60 18.16
CA TRP A 531 -4.41 11.20 18.51
C TRP A 531 -2.91 10.88 18.58
N ALA A 532 -2.14 11.34 17.60
CA ALA A 532 -0.69 11.08 17.55
C ALA A 532 0.06 11.73 18.72
N VAL A 533 -0.25 12.98 19.06
CA VAL A 533 0.36 13.64 20.24
C VAL A 533 -0.09 13.01 21.55
N THR A 534 -1.30 12.43 21.61
CA THR A 534 -1.76 11.63 22.75
C THR A 534 -0.94 10.34 22.86
N ALA A 535 -0.75 9.62 21.78
CA ALA A 535 0.08 8.42 21.76
C ALA A 535 1.54 8.71 22.16
N ALA A 536 2.06 9.89 21.82
CA ALA A 536 3.39 10.37 22.20
C ALA A 536 3.46 10.92 23.65
N GLY A 537 2.36 10.98 24.40
CA GLY A 537 2.32 11.53 25.76
C GLY A 537 2.37 13.06 25.84
N LEU A 538 2.13 13.74 24.74
CA LEU A 538 2.11 15.21 24.66
C LEU A 538 0.70 15.81 24.90
N MET A 539 -0.31 14.95 25.04
CA MET A 539 -1.70 15.28 25.37
C MET A 539 -2.29 14.12 26.20
N PRO A 540 -3.01 14.39 27.32
CA PRO A 540 -3.73 13.35 28.06
C PRO A 540 -4.80 12.67 27.20
N VAL A 541 -5.04 11.38 27.42
CA VAL A 541 -6.11 10.64 26.69
C VAL A 541 -7.49 11.24 26.95
N THR A 542 -7.74 11.77 28.14
CA THR A 542 -9.00 12.45 28.51
C THR A 542 -9.27 13.66 27.64
N ASP A 543 -8.26 14.51 27.40
CA ASP A 543 -8.38 15.68 26.53
C ASP A 543 -8.72 15.28 25.09
N TYR A 544 -8.11 14.17 24.62
CA TYR A 544 -8.43 13.61 23.32
C TYR A 544 -9.88 13.09 23.25
N LEU A 545 -10.32 12.37 24.27
CA LEU A 545 -11.70 11.86 24.31
C LEU A 545 -12.72 13.00 24.38
N ASP A 546 -12.43 14.07 25.13
CA ASP A 546 -13.24 15.28 25.17
C ASP A 546 -13.28 15.98 23.79
N LEU A 547 -12.15 16.05 23.08
CA LEU A 547 -12.11 16.54 21.71
C LEU A 547 -13.08 15.75 20.81
N THR A 548 -13.11 14.42 20.91
CA THR A 548 -13.99 13.57 20.08
C THR A 548 -15.48 13.86 20.30
N THR A 549 -15.89 14.41 21.47
CA THR A 549 -17.29 14.79 21.71
C THR A 549 -17.81 15.82 20.73
N ARG A 550 -16.92 16.66 20.18
CA ARG A 550 -17.27 17.72 19.23
C ARG A 550 -17.60 17.20 17.84
N PHE A 551 -17.33 15.92 17.56
CA PHE A 551 -17.52 15.28 16.26
C PHE A 551 -18.78 14.39 16.18
N ARG A 552 -19.70 14.46 17.12
CA ARG A 552 -20.96 13.69 17.10
C ARG A 552 -21.88 13.99 15.89
N GLU A 553 -21.69 15.16 15.25
CA GLU A 553 -22.42 15.56 14.06
C GLU A 553 -21.60 15.43 12.77
N GLU A 554 -20.40 14.83 12.85
CA GLU A 554 -19.51 14.65 11.70
C GLU A 554 -20.17 13.76 10.64
N ARG A 555 -19.99 14.15 9.36
CA ARG A 555 -20.59 13.48 8.21
C ARG A 555 -19.56 13.03 7.18
N ASP A 556 -18.30 13.43 7.32
CA ASP A 556 -17.26 13.01 6.40
C ASP A 556 -16.71 11.63 6.79
N LYS A 557 -16.67 10.71 5.81
CA LYS A 557 -16.20 9.34 5.98
C LYS A 557 -14.74 9.29 6.44
N ASN A 558 -13.88 10.16 5.89
CA ASN A 558 -12.44 10.12 6.18
C ASN A 558 -12.16 10.66 7.59
N VAL A 559 -12.89 11.67 8.04
CA VAL A 559 -12.83 12.13 9.44
C VAL A 559 -13.26 11.00 10.39
N TRP A 560 -14.34 10.29 10.05
CA TRP A 560 -14.78 9.11 10.80
C TRP A 560 -13.72 8.00 10.81
N SER A 561 -12.98 7.81 9.74
CA SER A 561 -11.87 6.83 9.72
C SER A 561 -10.81 7.13 10.79
N ALA A 562 -10.47 8.41 11.02
CA ALA A 562 -9.55 8.80 12.09
C ALA A 562 -10.15 8.56 13.48
N LEU A 563 -11.41 8.91 13.69
CA LEU A 563 -12.12 8.69 14.96
C LEU A 563 -12.23 7.20 15.30
N LEU A 564 -12.72 6.38 14.36
CA LEU A 564 -12.87 4.94 14.54
C LEU A 564 -11.52 4.23 14.68
N GLY A 565 -10.49 4.68 13.96
CA GLY A 565 -9.12 4.17 14.09
C GLY A 565 -8.56 4.35 15.50
N SER A 566 -8.76 5.53 16.11
CA SER A 566 -8.32 5.79 17.49
C SER A 566 -9.11 4.98 18.53
N LEU A 567 -10.43 4.82 18.35
CA LEU A 567 -11.25 3.98 19.22
C LEU A 567 -10.85 2.49 19.10
N ALA A 568 -10.55 2.01 17.90
CA ALA A 568 -10.03 0.66 17.70
C ALA A 568 -8.65 0.46 18.36
N ALA A 569 -7.79 1.48 18.33
CA ALA A 569 -6.52 1.45 19.07
C ALA A 569 -6.77 1.37 20.59
N LEU A 570 -7.63 2.22 21.13
CA LEU A 570 -8.02 2.17 22.56
C LEU A 570 -8.62 0.82 22.96
N ASN A 571 -9.43 0.20 22.09
CA ASN A 571 -10.00 -1.13 22.34
C ASN A 571 -8.94 -2.23 22.59
N ARG A 572 -7.76 -2.10 22.00
CA ARG A 572 -6.63 -3.02 22.24
C ARG A 572 -5.93 -2.74 23.58
N LEU A 573 -6.06 -1.53 24.11
CA LEU A 573 -5.33 -1.05 25.30
C LEU A 573 -6.13 -1.17 26.59
N VAL A 574 -7.47 -1.03 26.55
CA VAL A 574 -8.32 -1.08 27.75
C VAL A 574 -8.25 -2.42 28.45
N ARG A 575 -8.39 -2.38 29.77
CA ARG A 575 -8.52 -3.59 30.59
C ARG A 575 -9.86 -4.28 30.31
N PRO A 576 -9.98 -5.59 30.49
CA PRO A 576 -11.25 -6.30 30.30
C PRO A 576 -12.41 -5.69 31.10
N ALA A 577 -12.16 -5.21 32.30
CA ALA A 577 -13.16 -4.58 33.16
C ALA A 577 -13.69 -3.23 32.64
N ASP A 578 -12.88 -2.49 31.89
CA ASP A 578 -13.22 -1.18 31.34
C ASP A 578 -13.90 -1.25 29.96
N ARG A 579 -13.93 -2.44 29.35
CA ARG A 579 -14.48 -2.66 28.01
C ARG A 579 -15.92 -2.21 27.83
N PRO A 580 -16.87 -2.50 28.76
CA PRO A 580 -18.23 -2.01 28.64
C PRO A 580 -18.35 -0.47 28.57
N GLY A 581 -17.47 0.25 29.29
CA GLY A 581 -17.38 1.71 29.21
C GLY A 581 -16.89 2.19 27.85
N LEU A 582 -15.89 1.53 27.25
CA LEU A 582 -15.43 1.86 25.91
C LEU A 582 -16.47 1.55 24.83
N GLU A 583 -17.19 0.43 24.95
CA GLU A 583 -18.32 0.09 24.08
C GLU A 583 -19.41 1.18 24.15
N ALA A 584 -19.76 1.63 25.36
CA ALA A 584 -20.71 2.73 25.56
C ALA A 584 -20.20 4.04 24.95
N LEU A 585 -18.92 4.38 25.10
CA LEU A 585 -18.29 5.52 24.47
C LEU A 585 -18.39 5.44 22.94
N GLY A 586 -18.11 4.28 22.36
CA GLY A 586 -18.24 4.04 20.93
C GLY A 586 -19.66 4.29 20.43
N ARG A 587 -20.68 3.81 21.17
CA ARG A 587 -22.08 4.07 20.85
C ARG A 587 -22.42 5.56 20.96
N ASP A 588 -22.00 6.23 22.04
CA ASP A 588 -22.25 7.67 22.24
C ASP A 588 -21.70 8.52 21.09
N ARG A 589 -20.55 8.14 20.52
CA ARG A 589 -19.95 8.89 19.41
C ARG A 589 -20.62 8.58 18.08
N ALA A 590 -20.91 7.32 17.76
CA ALA A 590 -21.29 6.88 16.41
C ALA A 590 -22.80 6.80 16.18
N ALA A 591 -23.59 6.47 17.22
CA ALA A 591 -25.03 6.27 17.05
C ALA A 591 -25.80 7.51 16.58
N PRO A 592 -25.50 8.76 17.01
CA PRO A 592 -26.21 9.93 16.53
C PRO A 592 -26.10 10.14 15.02
N THR A 593 -24.91 9.90 14.45
CA THR A 593 -24.68 10.02 13.02
C THR A 593 -25.43 8.91 12.26
N LEU A 594 -25.35 7.65 12.71
CA LEU A 594 -26.13 6.56 12.09
C LEU A 594 -27.63 6.80 12.17
N ALA A 595 -28.13 7.28 13.30
CA ALA A 595 -29.56 7.62 13.45
C ALA A 595 -30.02 8.67 12.42
N THR A 596 -29.16 9.63 12.12
CA THR A 596 -29.46 10.64 11.09
C THR A 596 -29.38 10.10 9.67
N LEU A 597 -28.40 9.24 9.37
CA LEU A 597 -28.22 8.62 8.05
C LEU A 597 -29.30 7.56 7.77
N GLY A 598 -29.74 6.86 8.83
CA GLY A 598 -30.62 5.69 8.70
C GLY A 598 -29.88 4.47 8.12
N TRP A 599 -30.63 3.38 7.93
CA TRP A 599 -30.10 2.10 7.42
C TRP A 599 -30.11 1.98 5.90
N THR A 600 -30.89 2.81 5.23
CA THR A 600 -31.10 2.76 3.79
C THR A 600 -30.67 4.08 3.15
N PRO A 601 -29.96 4.05 2.01
CA PRO A 601 -29.60 5.26 1.29
C PRO A 601 -30.84 6.04 0.84
N ARG A 602 -30.72 7.36 0.83
CA ARG A 602 -31.75 8.23 0.25
C ARG A 602 -31.51 8.38 -1.26
N PRO A 603 -32.55 8.65 -2.05
CA PRO A 603 -32.37 8.96 -3.47
C PRO A 603 -31.40 10.13 -3.68
N GLY A 604 -30.38 9.92 -4.54
CA GLY A 604 -29.37 10.94 -4.84
C GLY A 604 -28.31 11.15 -3.75
N GLU A 605 -28.25 10.26 -2.75
CA GLU A 605 -27.20 10.32 -1.73
C GLU A 605 -25.83 9.97 -2.31
N ASP A 606 -24.81 10.77 -1.96
CA ASP A 606 -23.46 10.58 -2.44
C ASP A 606 -22.80 9.29 -1.92
N GLU A 607 -21.80 8.83 -2.66
CA GLU A 607 -21.15 7.54 -2.41
C GLU A 607 -20.37 7.50 -1.10
N LEU A 608 -19.75 8.59 -0.69
CA LEU A 608 -18.99 8.66 0.57
C LEU A 608 -19.92 8.57 1.78
N THR A 609 -21.11 9.18 1.71
CA THR A 609 -22.17 9.04 2.73
C THR A 609 -22.67 7.60 2.82
N ARG A 610 -22.84 6.91 1.69
CA ARG A 610 -23.24 5.49 1.65
C ARG A 610 -22.17 4.59 2.30
N GLN A 611 -20.88 4.83 2.01
CA GLN A 611 -19.76 4.15 2.66
C GLN A 611 -19.75 4.41 4.17
N LEU A 612 -19.90 5.67 4.61
CA LEU A 612 -19.94 6.04 6.02
C LEU A 612 -21.02 5.26 6.77
N ARG A 613 -22.19 5.07 6.18
CA ARG A 613 -23.27 4.27 6.79
C ARG A 613 -22.79 2.85 7.10
N GLY A 614 -22.13 2.19 6.16
CA GLY A 614 -21.55 0.87 6.37
C GLY A 614 -20.50 0.87 7.49
N ASP A 615 -19.59 1.84 7.47
CA ASP A 615 -18.54 1.97 8.50
C ASP A 615 -19.14 2.14 9.91
N LEU A 616 -20.19 2.95 10.05
CA LEU A 616 -20.89 3.18 11.34
C LEU A 616 -21.67 1.94 11.80
N VAL A 617 -22.37 1.25 10.89
CA VAL A 617 -23.05 -0.02 11.22
C VAL A 617 -22.03 -1.05 11.73
N ARG A 618 -20.92 -1.19 11.04
CA ARG A 618 -19.84 -2.09 11.47
C ARG A 618 -19.27 -1.69 12.83
N ALA A 619 -18.97 -0.41 13.01
CA ALA A 619 -18.38 0.09 14.26
C ALA A 619 -19.31 -0.11 15.45
N LEU A 620 -20.60 0.23 15.31
CA LEU A 620 -21.59 0.06 16.37
C LEU A 620 -21.85 -1.42 16.68
N GLY A 621 -21.99 -2.27 15.66
CA GLY A 621 -22.28 -3.69 15.86
C GLY A 621 -21.08 -4.51 16.38
N THR A 622 -19.83 -4.02 16.20
CA THR A 622 -18.63 -4.73 16.68
C THR A 622 -17.93 -4.00 17.82
N LEU A 623 -17.35 -2.82 17.58
CA LEU A 623 -16.63 -2.04 18.59
C LEU A 623 -17.56 -1.49 19.67
N GLY A 624 -18.75 -1.02 19.28
CA GLY A 624 -19.81 -0.58 20.21
C GLY A 624 -20.56 -1.72 20.85
N ASN A 625 -20.43 -2.93 20.34
CA ASN A 625 -21.12 -4.15 20.79
C ASN A 625 -22.63 -3.89 21.04
N ASP A 626 -23.25 -3.14 20.14
CA ASP A 626 -24.63 -2.67 20.26
C ASP A 626 -25.63 -3.78 19.89
N PRO A 627 -26.45 -4.28 20.85
CA PRO A 627 -27.37 -5.40 20.58
C PRO A 627 -28.50 -5.06 19.62
N GLU A 628 -28.95 -3.80 19.55
CA GLU A 628 -30.00 -3.38 18.63
C GLU A 628 -29.45 -3.35 17.20
N VAL A 629 -28.24 -2.84 17.02
CA VAL A 629 -27.55 -2.83 15.73
C VAL A 629 -27.25 -4.26 15.29
N GLN A 630 -26.81 -5.14 16.19
CA GLN A 630 -26.58 -6.56 15.90
C GLN A 630 -27.85 -7.28 15.46
N ALA A 631 -28.97 -7.08 16.16
CA ALA A 631 -30.26 -7.67 15.83
C ALA A 631 -30.74 -7.17 14.46
N ARG A 632 -30.66 -5.86 14.20
CA ARG A 632 -31.07 -5.28 12.92
C ARG A 632 -30.17 -5.73 11.77
N ALA A 633 -28.87 -5.85 11.97
CA ALA A 633 -27.95 -6.39 10.99
C ALA A 633 -28.28 -7.85 10.65
N ALA A 634 -28.59 -8.67 11.64
CA ALA A 634 -29.00 -10.08 11.44
C ALA A 634 -30.32 -10.17 10.64
N GLU A 635 -31.29 -9.33 10.94
CA GLU A 635 -32.55 -9.26 10.20
C GLU A 635 -32.35 -8.90 8.73
N LEU A 636 -31.57 -7.85 8.44
CA LEU A 636 -31.27 -7.39 7.09
C LEU A 636 -30.46 -8.41 6.32
N TYR A 637 -29.48 -9.05 6.96
CA TYR A 637 -28.69 -10.09 6.35
C TYR A 637 -29.55 -11.34 6.02
N ALA A 638 -30.43 -11.76 6.93
CA ALA A 638 -31.38 -12.85 6.66
C ALA A 638 -32.36 -12.51 5.53
N ALA A 639 -32.77 -11.26 5.40
CA ALA A 639 -33.58 -10.81 4.26
C ALA A 639 -32.79 -10.88 2.95
N HIS A 640 -31.52 -10.47 2.96
CA HIS A 640 -30.59 -10.61 1.82
C HIS A 640 -30.42 -12.07 1.39
N GLU A 641 -30.26 -13.00 2.34
CA GLU A 641 -30.19 -14.44 2.03
C GLU A 641 -31.46 -14.96 1.34
N ARG A 642 -32.61 -14.30 1.53
CA ARG A 642 -33.88 -14.60 0.85
C ARG A 642 -34.09 -13.81 -0.45
N GLY A 643 -33.08 -13.06 -0.90
CA GLY A 643 -33.10 -12.30 -2.16
C GLY A 643 -33.50 -10.83 -2.04
N ALA A 644 -33.64 -10.28 -0.81
CA ALA A 644 -33.86 -8.84 -0.66
C ALA A 644 -32.60 -8.06 -1.07
N GLU A 645 -32.81 -6.93 -1.73
CA GLU A 645 -31.75 -6.02 -2.11
C GLU A 645 -31.20 -5.28 -0.87
N VAL A 646 -29.88 -5.27 -0.73
CA VAL A 646 -29.13 -4.54 0.29
C VAL A 646 -28.10 -3.68 -0.38
N ASP A 647 -27.92 -2.44 0.10
CA ASP A 647 -26.89 -1.54 -0.42
C ASP A 647 -25.50 -2.21 -0.36
N PRO A 648 -24.73 -2.21 -1.47
CA PRO A 648 -23.41 -2.83 -1.52
C PRO A 648 -22.40 -2.27 -0.52
N ASN A 649 -22.57 -1.02 -0.07
CA ASN A 649 -21.70 -0.42 0.95
C ASN A 649 -22.05 -0.87 2.38
N VAL A 650 -23.30 -1.30 2.60
CA VAL A 650 -23.78 -1.78 3.91
C VAL A 650 -23.56 -3.29 4.05
N LEU A 651 -23.68 -4.06 2.97
CA LEU A 651 -23.57 -5.53 3.01
C LEU A 651 -22.29 -6.05 3.68
N PRO A 652 -21.09 -5.54 3.41
CA PRO A 652 -19.86 -5.97 4.10
C PRO A 652 -19.92 -5.73 5.61
N ALA A 653 -20.60 -4.66 6.04
CA ALA A 653 -20.78 -4.37 7.45
C ALA A 653 -21.76 -5.36 8.11
N LEU A 654 -22.88 -5.68 7.44
CA LEU A 654 -23.81 -6.72 7.93
C LEU A 654 -23.10 -8.05 8.12
N ILE A 655 -22.31 -8.49 7.12
CA ILE A 655 -21.54 -9.73 7.18
C ILE A 655 -20.60 -9.72 8.41
N ALA A 656 -19.85 -8.64 8.62
CA ALA A 656 -18.93 -8.50 9.75
C ALA A 656 -19.65 -8.52 11.11
N VAL A 657 -20.79 -7.84 11.24
CA VAL A 657 -21.59 -7.79 12.48
C VAL A 657 -22.22 -9.15 12.77
N VAL A 658 -22.78 -9.79 11.76
CA VAL A 658 -23.38 -11.14 11.88
C VAL A 658 -22.33 -12.17 12.27
N ALA A 659 -21.11 -12.10 11.73
CA ALA A 659 -19.99 -12.96 12.15
C ALA A 659 -19.59 -12.70 13.62
N HIS A 660 -19.47 -11.42 14.00
CA HIS A 660 -19.10 -11.03 15.36
C HIS A 660 -20.07 -11.55 16.44
N ALA A 661 -21.36 -11.57 16.15
CA ALA A 661 -22.40 -12.09 17.05
C ALA A 661 -22.75 -13.57 16.79
N GLY A 662 -22.16 -14.17 15.76
CA GLY A 662 -22.55 -15.48 15.23
C GLY A 662 -22.06 -16.67 16.05
N ASP A 663 -22.64 -17.83 15.76
CA ASP A 663 -22.33 -19.14 16.33
C ASP A 663 -21.68 -20.07 15.30
N GLU A 664 -21.47 -21.35 15.68
CA GLU A 664 -20.89 -22.39 14.84
C GLU A 664 -21.70 -22.64 13.57
N ALA A 665 -23.03 -22.63 13.66
CA ALA A 665 -23.89 -22.84 12.49
C ALA A 665 -23.71 -21.72 11.46
N ARG A 666 -23.62 -20.47 11.92
CA ARG A 666 -23.36 -19.30 11.07
C ARG A 666 -21.94 -19.33 10.48
N TYR A 667 -20.96 -19.82 11.24
CA TYR A 667 -19.59 -20.00 10.75
C TYR A 667 -19.54 -20.94 9.54
N GLU A 668 -20.20 -22.10 9.63
CA GLU A 668 -20.23 -23.06 8.51
C GLU A 668 -20.92 -22.49 7.28
N ILE A 669 -21.96 -21.68 7.44
CA ILE A 669 -22.61 -20.99 6.32
C ILE A 669 -21.62 -20.02 5.67
N PHE A 670 -20.87 -19.24 6.46
CA PHE A 670 -19.90 -18.28 5.94
C PHE A 670 -18.71 -18.95 5.29
N LEU A 671 -18.25 -20.07 5.84
CA LEU A 671 -17.21 -20.90 5.23
C LEU A 671 -17.66 -21.44 3.87
N GLN A 672 -18.92 -21.88 3.75
CA GLN A 672 -19.46 -22.31 2.47
C GLN A 672 -19.56 -21.14 1.47
N ARG A 673 -19.98 -19.95 1.92
CA ARG A 673 -20.00 -18.74 1.09
C ARG A 673 -18.62 -18.34 0.59
N PHE A 674 -17.60 -18.42 1.44
CA PHE A 674 -16.20 -18.23 1.06
C PHE A 674 -15.81 -19.18 -0.08
N ARG A 675 -16.12 -20.46 0.05
CA ARG A 675 -15.77 -21.49 -0.93
C ARG A 675 -16.47 -21.37 -2.28
N THR A 676 -17.66 -20.77 -2.30
CA THR A 676 -18.54 -20.67 -3.47
C THR A 676 -18.77 -19.24 -3.95
N ALA A 677 -17.94 -18.30 -3.52
CA ALA A 677 -18.05 -16.90 -3.88
C ALA A 677 -18.02 -16.70 -5.41
N ALA A 678 -18.90 -15.83 -5.90
CA ALA A 678 -19.04 -15.55 -7.33
C ALA A 678 -18.09 -14.47 -7.84
N THR A 679 -17.52 -13.69 -6.92
CA THR A 679 -16.56 -12.61 -7.22
C THR A 679 -15.39 -12.64 -6.24
N PRO A 680 -14.22 -12.11 -6.64
CA PRO A 680 -13.07 -11.99 -5.73
C PRO A 680 -13.38 -11.16 -4.48
N GLN A 681 -14.21 -10.12 -4.58
CA GLN A 681 -14.60 -9.29 -3.44
C GLN A 681 -15.51 -10.06 -2.46
N GLU A 682 -16.47 -10.83 -2.97
CA GLU A 682 -17.31 -11.68 -2.13
C GLU A 682 -16.47 -12.73 -1.39
N GLU A 683 -15.51 -13.37 -2.07
CA GLU A 683 -14.54 -14.30 -1.45
C GLU A 683 -13.82 -13.64 -0.27
N GLN A 684 -13.28 -12.46 -0.48
CA GLN A 684 -12.58 -11.72 0.57
C GLN A 684 -13.50 -11.31 1.73
N ARG A 685 -14.74 -10.87 1.46
CA ARG A 685 -15.69 -10.48 2.51
C ARG A 685 -15.96 -11.65 3.47
N TYR A 686 -16.23 -12.85 2.92
CA TYR A 686 -16.48 -14.02 3.76
C TYR A 686 -15.20 -14.57 4.40
N LEU A 687 -14.05 -14.52 3.71
CA LEU A 687 -12.76 -14.89 4.28
C LEU A 687 -12.46 -14.08 5.54
N TYR A 688 -12.57 -12.75 5.47
CA TYR A 688 -12.33 -11.90 6.64
C TYR A 688 -13.44 -11.99 7.69
N ALA A 689 -14.66 -12.31 7.30
CA ALA A 689 -15.72 -12.57 8.26
C ALA A 689 -15.42 -13.77 9.17
N LEU A 690 -14.73 -14.82 8.67
CA LEU A 690 -14.31 -15.96 9.50
C LEU A 690 -13.42 -15.53 10.68
N THR A 691 -12.67 -14.43 10.55
CA THR A 691 -11.81 -13.91 11.63
C THR A 691 -12.61 -13.22 12.75
N ALA A 692 -13.85 -12.81 12.47
CA ALA A 692 -14.67 -12.05 13.40
C ALA A 692 -15.44 -12.90 14.42
N PHE A 693 -15.55 -14.22 14.21
CA PHE A 693 -16.16 -15.14 15.17
C PHE A 693 -15.33 -15.21 16.45
N ARG A 694 -16.02 -15.17 17.62
CA ARG A 694 -15.36 -14.99 18.93
C ARG A 694 -15.15 -16.28 19.72
N GLN A 695 -15.78 -17.38 19.32
CA GLN A 695 -15.65 -18.68 19.99
C GLN A 695 -14.25 -19.24 19.80
N PRO A 696 -13.56 -19.70 20.87
CA PRO A 696 -12.19 -20.19 20.78
C PRO A 696 -12.00 -21.35 19.78
N SER A 697 -12.96 -22.25 19.64
CA SER A 697 -12.93 -23.33 18.65
C SER A 697 -12.96 -22.82 17.21
N LEU A 698 -13.76 -21.80 16.91
CA LEU A 698 -13.87 -21.21 15.57
C LEU A 698 -12.62 -20.40 15.22
N VAL A 699 -12.01 -19.74 16.22
CA VAL A 699 -10.70 -19.10 16.07
C VAL A 699 -9.64 -20.13 15.67
N GLU A 700 -9.58 -21.27 16.35
CA GLU A 700 -8.66 -22.36 16.04
C GLU A 700 -8.91 -22.93 14.64
N HIS A 701 -10.17 -23.17 14.27
CA HIS A 701 -10.55 -23.66 12.94
C HIS A 701 -10.09 -22.69 11.83
N THR A 702 -10.27 -21.39 12.03
CA THR A 702 -9.84 -20.38 11.04
C THR A 702 -8.32 -20.35 10.89
N LEU A 703 -7.59 -20.38 12.03
CA LEU A 703 -6.12 -20.42 12.01
C LEU A 703 -5.59 -21.69 11.30
N ALA A 704 -6.16 -22.85 11.57
CA ALA A 704 -5.75 -24.09 10.93
C ALA A 704 -5.88 -24.06 9.39
N ARG A 705 -6.89 -23.34 8.86
CA ARG A 705 -7.12 -23.18 7.43
C ARG A 705 -6.04 -22.34 6.73
N THR A 706 -5.31 -21.51 7.47
CA THR A 706 -4.23 -20.69 6.89
C THR A 706 -2.99 -21.50 6.49
N ILE A 707 -2.83 -22.71 6.98
CA ILE A 707 -1.66 -23.58 6.71
C ILE A 707 -2.00 -24.93 6.06
N ASN A 708 -3.28 -25.28 5.91
CA ASN A 708 -3.70 -26.55 5.33
C ASN A 708 -4.00 -26.48 3.81
N GLY A 709 -3.82 -25.30 3.18
CA GLY A 709 -4.05 -25.06 1.75
C GLY A 709 -5.48 -24.67 1.38
N GLU A 710 -6.39 -24.53 2.34
CA GLU A 710 -7.76 -24.09 2.07
C GLU A 710 -7.83 -22.57 1.82
N ILE A 711 -7.07 -21.78 2.57
CA ILE A 711 -6.86 -20.36 2.31
C ILE A 711 -5.59 -20.20 1.48
N ARG A 712 -5.67 -19.45 0.39
CA ARG A 712 -4.52 -19.21 -0.50
C ARG A 712 -3.35 -18.59 0.24
N THR A 713 -2.13 -18.96 -0.13
CA THR A 713 -0.91 -18.47 0.53
C THR A 713 -0.72 -16.96 0.41
N GLN A 714 -1.31 -16.32 -0.59
CA GLN A 714 -1.32 -14.88 -0.74
C GLN A 714 -2.22 -14.17 0.30
N ASP A 715 -3.27 -14.83 0.82
CA ASP A 715 -4.26 -14.27 1.75
C ASP A 715 -4.04 -14.71 3.20
N ALA A 716 -3.54 -15.92 3.40
CA ALA A 716 -3.35 -16.52 4.72
C ALA A 716 -2.55 -15.63 5.71
N PRO A 717 -1.45 -14.96 5.31
CA PRO A 717 -0.72 -14.05 6.20
C PRO A 717 -1.57 -12.88 6.70
N PHE A 718 -2.45 -12.34 5.87
CA PHE A 718 -3.34 -11.23 6.23
C PHE A 718 -4.47 -11.68 7.15
N VAL A 719 -4.96 -12.91 7.00
CA VAL A 719 -5.91 -13.52 7.94
C VAL A 719 -5.29 -13.65 9.32
N VAL A 720 -4.08 -14.20 9.43
CA VAL A 720 -3.35 -14.31 10.69
C VAL A 720 -3.10 -12.93 11.30
N ARG A 721 -2.66 -11.93 10.50
CA ARG A 721 -2.49 -10.55 10.94
C ARG A 721 -3.79 -9.97 11.50
N SER A 722 -4.91 -10.17 10.82
CA SER A 722 -6.22 -9.70 11.28
C SER A 722 -6.55 -10.29 12.66
N MET A 723 -6.32 -11.60 12.83
CA MET A 723 -6.60 -12.30 14.09
C MET A 723 -5.68 -11.88 15.24
N LEU A 724 -4.43 -11.49 14.95
CA LEU A 724 -3.50 -10.89 15.93
C LEU A 724 -3.94 -9.50 16.38
N LEU A 725 -4.63 -8.74 15.54
CA LEU A 725 -5.12 -7.40 15.85
C LEU A 725 -6.46 -7.39 16.60
N LEU A 726 -7.23 -8.50 16.55
CA LEU A 726 -8.54 -8.62 17.16
C LEU A 726 -8.42 -9.11 18.62
N VAL A 727 -9.05 -8.37 19.55
CA VAL A 727 -8.92 -8.62 21.00
C VAL A 727 -9.39 -10.00 21.47
N HIS A 728 -10.34 -10.62 20.76
CA HIS A 728 -10.88 -11.94 21.11
C HIS A 728 -10.01 -13.11 20.62
N SER A 729 -9.19 -12.92 19.58
CA SER A 729 -8.40 -13.99 18.96
C SER A 729 -6.88 -13.84 19.10
N ARG A 730 -6.39 -12.61 19.44
CA ARG A 730 -4.95 -12.31 19.43
C ARG A 730 -4.08 -13.25 20.24
N GLY A 731 -4.55 -13.69 21.40
CA GLY A 731 -3.79 -14.64 22.25
C GLY A 731 -3.63 -16.01 21.57
N GLN A 732 -4.73 -16.59 21.07
CA GLN A 732 -4.69 -17.87 20.34
C GLN A 732 -3.90 -17.74 19.03
N ALA A 733 -4.07 -16.62 18.31
CA ALA A 733 -3.31 -16.36 17.08
C ALA A 733 -1.81 -16.27 17.35
N TRP A 734 -1.39 -15.65 18.44
CA TRP A 734 0.02 -15.57 18.80
C TRP A 734 0.61 -16.94 19.17
N GLU A 735 -0.09 -17.75 19.97
CA GLU A 735 0.32 -19.12 20.28
C GLU A 735 0.43 -19.97 19.01
N PHE A 736 -0.52 -19.81 18.07
CA PHE A 736 -0.48 -20.48 16.79
C PHE A 736 0.73 -20.05 15.93
N VAL A 737 1.02 -18.76 15.87
CA VAL A 737 2.21 -18.24 15.16
C VAL A 737 3.49 -18.82 15.73
N LYS A 738 3.65 -18.83 17.06
CA LYS A 738 4.82 -19.43 17.72
C LYS A 738 4.99 -20.91 17.38
N LYS A 739 3.90 -21.66 17.38
CA LYS A 739 3.90 -23.11 17.10
C LYS A 739 4.14 -23.43 15.63
N GLN A 740 3.60 -22.63 14.71
CA GLN A 740 3.56 -22.95 13.27
C GLN A 740 4.51 -22.09 12.43
N TRP A 741 5.41 -21.34 13.05
CA TRP A 741 6.30 -20.41 12.34
C TRP A 741 7.05 -21.06 11.18
N ASP A 742 7.68 -22.22 11.40
CA ASP A 742 8.47 -22.90 10.37
C ASP A 742 7.61 -23.39 9.19
N THR A 743 6.36 -23.71 9.46
CA THR A 743 5.39 -24.05 8.42
C THR A 743 4.99 -22.82 7.61
N MET A 744 4.73 -21.71 8.29
CA MET A 744 4.36 -20.43 7.66
C MET A 744 5.53 -19.86 6.84
N ASP A 745 6.76 -19.89 7.35
CA ASP A 745 7.96 -19.41 6.66
C ASP A 745 8.24 -20.19 5.36
N ARG A 746 7.90 -21.48 5.35
CA ARG A 746 8.00 -22.32 4.15
C ARG A 746 6.87 -22.09 3.15
N LEU A 747 5.63 -21.84 3.63
CA LEU A 747 4.44 -21.76 2.78
C LEU A 747 4.19 -20.36 2.24
N TYR A 748 4.37 -19.34 3.07
CA TYR A 748 3.94 -17.99 2.74
C TYR A 748 4.97 -17.24 1.87
N PRO A 749 4.52 -16.40 0.94
CA PRO A 749 5.40 -15.44 0.28
C PRO A 749 6.10 -14.56 1.31
N LYS A 750 7.36 -14.22 1.10
CA LYS A 750 8.16 -13.41 2.05
C LYS A 750 7.52 -12.05 2.34
N HIS A 751 6.97 -11.41 1.33
CA HIS A 751 6.20 -10.17 1.51
C HIS A 751 4.99 -10.37 2.46
N GLY A 752 4.21 -11.45 2.27
CA GLY A 752 3.08 -11.78 3.14
C GLY A 752 3.50 -12.04 4.58
N LEU A 753 4.63 -12.74 4.78
CA LEU A 753 5.16 -13.02 6.12
C LEU A 753 5.51 -11.74 6.89
N ARG A 754 6.10 -10.74 6.21
CA ARG A 754 6.34 -9.40 6.78
C ARG A 754 5.04 -8.75 7.24
N ARG A 755 4.02 -8.75 6.36
CA ARG A 755 2.70 -8.18 6.68
C ARG A 755 1.99 -8.91 7.82
N MET A 756 2.16 -10.22 7.94
CA MET A 756 1.65 -10.99 9.08
C MET A 756 2.26 -10.52 10.41
N ALA A 757 3.58 -10.32 10.42
CA ALA A 757 4.32 -9.92 11.62
C ALA A 757 3.86 -8.55 12.19
N GLU A 758 3.35 -7.63 11.35
CA GLU A 758 2.74 -6.37 11.80
C GLU A 758 1.62 -6.58 12.84
N GLY A 759 0.94 -7.74 12.78
CA GLY A 759 -0.13 -8.08 13.73
C GLY A 759 0.28 -8.09 15.20
N VAL A 760 1.58 -8.22 15.51
CA VAL A 760 2.09 -8.22 16.90
C VAL A 760 1.79 -6.92 17.66
N ILE A 761 1.54 -5.81 16.94
CA ILE A 761 1.09 -4.54 17.53
C ILE A 761 -0.20 -4.70 18.34
N GLY A 762 -1.02 -5.72 18.00
CA GLY A 762 -2.22 -6.08 18.75
C GLY A 762 -1.96 -6.64 20.16
N LEU A 763 -0.74 -7.08 20.44
CA LEU A 763 -0.32 -7.72 21.70
C LEU A 763 0.16 -6.68 22.75
N ALA A 764 -0.58 -5.60 22.92
CA ALA A 764 -0.18 -4.39 23.65
C ALA A 764 -0.26 -4.56 25.18
N THR A 765 0.50 -5.51 25.76
CA THR A 765 0.76 -5.60 27.20
C THR A 765 2.24 -5.87 27.45
N PRO A 766 2.80 -5.52 28.63
CA PRO A 766 4.21 -5.77 28.94
C PRO A 766 4.62 -7.25 28.84
N GLU A 767 3.71 -8.16 29.23
CA GLU A 767 3.98 -9.60 29.22
C GLU A 767 4.08 -10.13 27.77
N TRP A 768 3.16 -9.73 26.90
CA TRP A 768 3.22 -10.08 25.48
C TRP A 768 4.37 -9.41 24.76
N GLU A 769 4.65 -8.15 25.06
CA GLU A 769 5.82 -7.45 24.48
C GLU A 769 7.10 -8.25 24.76
N ALA A 770 7.33 -8.66 26.02
CA ALA A 770 8.49 -9.46 26.39
C ALA A 770 8.54 -10.82 25.67
N ASP A 771 7.38 -11.48 25.47
CA ASP A 771 7.27 -12.76 24.77
C ASP A 771 7.52 -12.62 23.27
N VAL A 772 7.00 -11.58 22.65
CA VAL A 772 7.23 -11.25 21.23
C VAL A 772 8.72 -11.00 20.98
N HIS A 773 9.36 -10.17 21.80
CA HIS A 773 10.80 -9.89 21.70
C HIS A 773 11.63 -11.17 21.79
N ARG A 774 11.36 -12.01 22.80
CA ARG A 774 12.04 -13.27 23.00
C ARG A 774 11.91 -14.18 21.79
N PHE A 775 10.71 -14.34 21.27
CA PHE A 775 10.43 -15.19 20.12
C PHE A 775 11.26 -14.82 18.88
N PHE A 776 11.26 -13.54 18.49
CA PHE A 776 12.00 -13.08 17.32
C PHE A 776 13.52 -13.14 17.53
N GLN A 777 13.99 -12.88 18.74
CA GLN A 777 15.40 -12.94 19.08
C GLN A 777 15.95 -14.38 19.07
N GLU A 778 15.27 -15.33 19.73
CA GLU A 778 15.70 -16.73 19.82
C GLU A 778 15.75 -17.40 18.45
N ARG A 779 14.79 -17.08 17.58
CA ARG A 779 14.71 -17.64 16.22
C ARG A 779 15.54 -16.88 15.19
N LYS A 780 16.14 -15.75 15.54
CA LYS A 780 16.95 -14.89 14.64
C LYS A 780 16.21 -14.55 13.35
N ILE A 781 14.92 -14.22 13.47
CA ILE A 781 14.07 -13.94 12.33
C ILE A 781 14.46 -12.60 11.71
N ASP A 782 14.77 -12.62 10.43
CA ASP A 782 15.03 -11.44 9.61
C ASP A 782 13.85 -11.22 8.64
N LEU A 783 13.14 -10.12 8.81
CA LEU A 783 12.05 -9.70 7.92
C LEU A 783 12.51 -8.72 6.83
N GLY A 784 13.81 -8.45 6.76
CA GLY A 784 14.43 -7.48 5.85
C GLY A 784 14.35 -6.04 6.36
N GLY A 785 15.42 -5.29 6.10
CA GLY A 785 15.53 -3.87 6.47
C GLY A 785 15.25 -3.60 7.94
N LYS A 786 14.47 -2.56 8.23
CA LYS A 786 14.05 -2.17 9.59
C LYS A 786 12.64 -2.61 9.97
N THR A 787 12.01 -3.45 9.16
CA THR A 787 10.59 -3.80 9.31
C THR A 787 10.25 -4.39 10.68
N LEU A 788 11.06 -5.35 11.15
CA LEU A 788 10.83 -5.95 12.47
C LEU A 788 11.02 -4.93 13.60
N GLU A 789 12.07 -4.12 13.53
CA GLU A 789 12.33 -3.07 14.52
C GLU A 789 11.16 -2.09 14.60
N GLN A 790 10.59 -1.69 13.48
CA GLN A 790 9.43 -0.80 13.41
C GLN A 790 8.20 -1.41 14.09
N TYR A 791 7.88 -2.67 13.84
CA TYR A 791 6.74 -3.33 14.46
C TYR A 791 6.90 -3.50 15.98
N LEU A 792 8.11 -3.84 16.42
CA LEU A 792 8.41 -3.96 17.84
C LEU A 792 8.38 -2.59 18.54
N GLU A 793 8.84 -1.53 17.87
CA GLU A 793 8.71 -0.17 18.41
C GLU A 793 7.26 0.31 18.45
N GLN A 794 6.45 0.02 17.45
CA GLN A 794 5.01 0.30 17.47
C GLN A 794 4.30 -0.46 18.61
N LEU A 795 4.70 -1.71 18.86
CA LEU A 795 4.21 -2.46 20.03
C LEU A 795 4.59 -1.74 21.33
N ARG A 796 5.86 -1.31 21.48
CA ARG A 796 6.32 -0.55 22.67
C ARG A 796 5.54 0.77 22.83
N VAL A 797 5.27 1.50 21.75
CA VAL A 797 4.45 2.73 21.77
C VAL A 797 3.06 2.42 22.34
N ALA A 798 2.43 1.34 21.88
CA ALA A 798 1.12 0.92 22.37
C ALA A 798 1.15 0.53 23.85
N VAL A 799 2.17 -0.20 24.28
CA VAL A 799 2.36 -0.58 25.69
C VAL A 799 2.64 0.65 26.55
N ALA A 800 3.49 1.58 26.11
CA ALA A 800 3.78 2.82 26.81
C ALA A 800 2.54 3.71 26.99
N LEU A 801 1.72 3.82 25.93
CA LEU A 801 0.44 4.52 26.00
C LEU A 801 -0.50 3.86 27.05
N ARG A 802 -0.60 2.53 27.03
CA ARG A 802 -1.38 1.77 28.00
C ARG A 802 -0.90 2.01 29.44
N GLU A 803 0.42 1.88 29.69
CA GLU A 803 1.02 2.09 31.01
C GLU A 803 0.74 3.49 31.55
N ARG A 804 0.88 4.50 30.71
CA ARG A 804 0.69 5.91 31.07
C ARG A 804 -0.76 6.29 31.31
N GLU A 805 -1.70 5.82 30.47
CA GLU A 805 -3.05 6.34 30.39
C GLU A 805 -4.11 5.43 31.02
N SER A 806 -3.81 4.17 31.41
CA SER A 806 -4.83 3.20 31.85
C SER A 806 -5.67 3.69 33.03
N ALA A 807 -5.07 4.35 34.02
CA ALA A 807 -5.81 4.82 35.21
C ALA A 807 -6.79 5.97 34.85
N ALA A 808 -6.32 6.96 34.07
CA ALA A 808 -7.14 8.08 33.62
C ALA A 808 -8.26 7.60 32.69
N LEU A 809 -7.92 6.68 31.77
CA LEU A 809 -8.90 6.08 30.86
C LEU A 809 -9.98 5.30 31.62
N SER A 810 -9.60 4.48 32.62
CA SER A 810 -10.58 3.75 33.43
C SER A 810 -11.51 4.66 34.20
N THR A 811 -10.98 5.76 34.77
CA THR A 811 -11.79 6.76 35.45
C THR A 811 -12.76 7.44 34.48
N TYR A 812 -12.29 7.82 33.28
CA TYR A 812 -13.13 8.44 32.26
C TYR A 812 -14.27 7.52 31.80
N LEU A 813 -13.95 6.25 31.53
CA LEU A 813 -14.91 5.25 31.06
C LEU A 813 -15.91 4.78 32.12
N ALA A 814 -15.61 4.99 33.40
CA ALA A 814 -16.53 4.72 34.52
C ALA A 814 -17.50 5.89 34.79
N SER A 815 -17.22 7.07 34.22
CA SER A 815 -18.11 8.23 34.38
C SER A 815 -19.35 8.06 33.49
N PRO A 816 -20.57 8.35 33.98
CA PRO A 816 -21.81 8.13 33.26
C PRO A 816 -21.99 9.04 32.04
#